data_6dd0b57bb65bbc85a59571edca300d17
#
_entry.id   6dd0b57bb65bbc85a59571edca300d17
#
_cell.length_a   1.000
_cell.length_b   1.000
_cell.length_c   1.000
_cell.angle_alpha   90.00
_cell.angle_beta   90.00
_cell.angle_gamma   90.00
#
_symmetry.space_group_name_H-M   'P 1'
#
loop_
_entity.id
_entity.type
_entity.pdbx_description
1 polymer ?
#
loop_
_entity_poly.entity_id
_entity_poly.type
_entity_poly.pdbx_seq_one_letter_code
_entity_poly.pdbx_strand_id
1 'polypeptide(L)'
;MRLHLRACFLLLILSLASLPLEARVVRVEIASRTDVLNGKLFGNTGAYERITGRVYFSLPIANVHNQQIVDLDNAVNLKDGEVEFSSDFIAVRPKDAHKGNGSMLLEVPNRGRGRIIGLVDGGDWDLANDAGDAWLLRNGFTIVSLGWQWDAAGPGALRFFAPIAKENGKTITGLLRGDLMLSKEMLEIPLGHFILGDIGGSEYPVAAPDDPRNVLTVRDARDSARTLIARKEWQFAHTVDGKLTPGDRFIHLNGGFLPGMIYEYVYVVADPVVAGGGLAAIRDFASYAKHAADAITPAERVYAEGISQNGRFLRDFLYEGFNADEEGRMALDGVLAHVAGAGRGSFNFRFAQPSRDAQPTSSVFFPTDIFPFTDLPEKDPVSGQTAGLLDRATAEKVVPKIFFSNTSYEYWGRACALISISADGKQDASISDNVRIYHFTGLQHFSGPFPPAKGKADLEGQEPQSPLPIKYFWRAMIANMDAWVRSNTSPPPSAYPKIADATLVPLADYGFPAIPGVNKPHEASRGDRLDFGPNWQEGILSIEPPKVGEPFPVFVPQVDSDGNERDGVRSPEISVPLATYASWNLRDPSIGAPDQRVSFEVSYLPFAKTASDRQRSGDPRRSIAERYSRREDYFTRYTNAVDDLVKQRWILPEDRLAFLHRGEQEWEEATK
;
A
#
# COMPACT_ATOMS: atom_id res chain seq x y z
N MET A 1 64.42 57.58 -27.35
CA MET A 1 64.75 56.37 -26.58
C MET A 1 63.81 56.32 -25.38
N ARG A 2 62.64 55.67 -25.51
CA ARG A 2 61.67 55.47 -24.43
C ARG A 2 61.21 54.01 -24.52
N LEU A 3 61.56 53.22 -23.51
CA LEU A 3 61.13 51.83 -23.30
C LEU A 3 59.67 51.79 -22.85
N HIS A 4 58.84 51.04 -23.52
CA HIS A 4 57.51 50.71 -23.05
C HIS A 4 57.53 49.27 -22.42
N LEU A 5 57.35 49.21 -21.10
CA LEU A 5 57.08 48.02 -20.36
C LEU A 5 55.59 47.60 -20.57
N ARG A 6 55.34 46.48 -21.18
CA ARG A 6 53.99 45.81 -21.21
C ARG A 6 53.92 44.83 -20.08
N ALA A 7 53.07 45.13 -19.08
CA ALA A 7 52.68 44.17 -18.02
C ALA A 7 51.62 43.20 -18.58
N CYS A 8 51.93 41.91 -18.65
CA CYS A 8 50.95 40.85 -18.89
C CYS A 8 50.26 40.52 -17.57
N PHE A 9 48.97 40.84 -17.48
CA PHE A 9 48.11 40.31 -16.43
C PHE A 9 47.66 38.90 -16.85
N LEU A 10 48.15 37.87 -16.18
CA LEU A 10 47.62 36.49 -16.25
C LEU A 10 46.37 36.43 -15.35
N LEU A 11 45.19 36.39 -15.95
CA LEU A 11 43.98 35.99 -15.26
C LEU A 11 44.01 34.46 -15.06
N LEU A 12 44.26 34.04 -13.84
CA LEU A 12 44.06 32.65 -13.42
C LEU A 12 42.55 32.42 -13.20
N ILE A 13 41.86 31.88 -14.19
CA ILE A 13 40.49 31.38 -14.01
C ILE A 13 40.62 30.07 -13.23
N LEU A 14 40.35 30.13 -11.92
CA LEU A 14 40.05 28.94 -11.13
C LEU A 14 38.70 28.40 -11.63
N SER A 15 38.74 27.44 -12.52
CA SER A 15 37.60 26.57 -12.75
C SER A 15 37.41 25.74 -11.46
N LEU A 16 36.47 26.15 -10.61
CA LEU A 16 35.87 25.24 -9.66
C LEU A 16 35.21 24.13 -10.49
N ALA A 17 35.91 23.02 -10.66
CA ALA A 17 35.28 21.77 -11.06
C ALA A 17 34.28 21.45 -9.93
N SER A 18 33.00 21.76 -10.15
CA SER A 18 31.94 21.15 -9.40
C SER A 18 32.11 19.64 -9.63
N LEU A 19 32.64 18.94 -8.64
CA LEU A 19 32.52 17.47 -8.59
C LEU A 19 31.02 17.18 -8.76
N PRO A 20 30.65 16.27 -9.65
CA PRO A 20 29.26 15.86 -9.72
C PRO A 20 28.87 15.42 -8.31
N LEU A 21 27.85 16.07 -7.72
CA LEU A 21 27.20 15.57 -6.53
C LEU A 21 26.49 14.29 -6.95
N GLU A 22 27.13 13.16 -6.73
CA GLU A 22 26.51 11.85 -6.95
C GLU A 22 25.33 11.69 -5.99
N ALA A 23 24.31 10.93 -6.41
CA ALA A 23 23.18 10.56 -5.57
C ALA A 23 23.67 10.12 -4.19
N ARG A 24 23.08 10.71 -3.13
CA ARG A 24 23.69 10.77 -1.80
C ARG A 24 23.66 9.48 -0.96
N VAL A 25 23.82 8.32 -1.58
CA VAL A 25 24.33 7.13 -0.89
C VAL A 25 25.81 7.39 -0.59
N VAL A 26 26.13 7.58 0.67
CA VAL A 26 27.51 7.90 1.09
C VAL A 26 28.32 6.65 1.42
N ARG A 27 27.65 5.53 1.73
CA ARG A 27 28.32 4.28 2.08
C ARG A 27 27.34 3.10 2.03
N VAL A 28 27.85 1.93 1.63
CA VAL A 28 27.12 0.66 1.73
C VAL A 28 27.96 -0.32 2.55
N GLU A 29 27.38 -0.85 3.61
CA GLU A 29 27.96 -1.93 4.41
C GLU A 29 27.28 -3.24 4.07
N ILE A 30 28.05 -4.21 3.58
CA ILE A 30 27.57 -5.55 3.28
C ILE A 30 27.76 -6.43 4.51
N ALA A 31 26.65 -6.91 5.08
CA ALA A 31 26.66 -7.83 6.22
C ALA A 31 26.84 -9.29 5.76
N SER A 32 26.23 -9.66 4.63
CA SER A 32 26.41 -11.00 4.07
C SER A 32 26.25 -10.99 2.54
N ARG A 33 26.92 -11.95 1.90
CA ARG A 33 26.78 -12.26 0.47
C ARG A 33 26.77 -13.76 0.31
N THR A 34 25.68 -14.33 -0.18
CA THR A 34 25.48 -15.77 -0.30
C THR A 34 24.87 -16.12 -1.66
N ASP A 35 25.07 -17.33 -2.10
CA ASP A 35 24.43 -17.85 -3.30
C ASP A 35 22.95 -18.17 -3.00
N VAL A 36 22.05 -17.74 -3.87
CA VAL A 36 20.63 -18.13 -3.79
C VAL A 36 20.51 -19.64 -4.03
N LEU A 37 19.85 -20.35 -3.10
CA LEU A 37 19.59 -21.79 -3.16
C LEU A 37 20.85 -22.60 -3.56
N ASN A 38 21.98 -22.33 -2.90
CA ASN A 38 23.26 -23.01 -3.13
C ASN A 38 23.77 -22.93 -4.59
N GLY A 39 23.52 -21.81 -5.28
CA GLY A 39 23.98 -21.58 -6.64
C GLY A 39 23.11 -22.23 -7.72
N LYS A 40 21.86 -22.55 -7.42
CA LYS A 40 20.87 -23.01 -8.41
C LYS A 40 20.83 -22.06 -9.61
N LEU A 41 20.76 -22.65 -10.81
CA LEU A 41 20.65 -21.89 -12.06
C LEU A 41 19.17 -21.60 -12.39
N PHE A 42 18.88 -20.37 -12.79
CA PHE A 42 17.56 -19.91 -13.17
C PHE A 42 17.51 -19.57 -14.67
N GLY A 43 17.17 -20.56 -15.47
CA GLY A 43 17.11 -20.43 -16.93
C GLY A 43 18.43 -19.91 -17.52
N ASN A 44 18.32 -19.00 -18.49
CA ASN A 44 19.49 -18.38 -19.17
C ASN A 44 20.19 -17.31 -18.31
N THR A 45 19.54 -16.81 -17.27
CA THR A 45 20.12 -15.82 -16.35
C THR A 45 21.23 -16.42 -15.48
N GLY A 46 21.16 -17.73 -15.20
CA GLY A 46 22.17 -18.42 -14.41
C GLY A 46 21.93 -18.28 -12.90
N ALA A 47 23.03 -18.32 -12.12
CA ALA A 47 22.97 -18.25 -10.67
C ALA A 47 22.73 -16.81 -10.18
N TYR A 48 22.07 -16.69 -9.02
CA TYR A 48 21.85 -15.44 -8.32
C TYR A 48 22.62 -15.39 -6.99
N GLU A 49 22.95 -14.19 -6.56
CA GLU A 49 23.46 -13.92 -5.21
C GLU A 49 22.44 -13.09 -4.43
N ARG A 50 22.43 -13.32 -3.12
CA ARG A 50 21.68 -12.56 -2.13
C ARG A 50 22.66 -11.76 -1.29
N ILE A 51 22.43 -10.45 -1.22
CA ILE A 51 23.25 -9.50 -0.48
C ILE A 51 22.38 -8.87 0.59
N THR A 52 22.86 -8.84 1.83
CA THR A 52 22.19 -8.09 2.91
C THR A 52 23.16 -7.09 3.52
N GLY A 53 22.64 -6.00 4.05
CA GLY A 53 23.48 -4.99 4.65
C GLY A 53 22.72 -3.72 5.00
N ARG A 54 23.47 -2.63 5.04
CA ARG A 54 22.95 -1.30 5.38
C ARG A 54 23.50 -0.25 4.40
N VAL A 55 22.59 0.59 3.91
CA VAL A 55 22.91 1.75 3.10
C VAL A 55 22.84 2.99 3.97
N TYR A 56 23.83 3.87 3.85
CA TYR A 56 23.93 5.15 4.54
C TYR A 56 23.74 6.29 3.57
N PHE A 57 22.97 7.27 3.99
CA PHE A 57 22.58 8.42 3.18
C PHE A 57 22.93 9.71 3.91
N SER A 58 23.13 10.79 3.16
CA SER A 58 23.29 12.15 3.68
C SER A 58 22.43 13.12 2.87
N LEU A 59 21.61 13.91 3.53
CA LEU A 59 20.69 14.87 2.93
C LEU A 59 21.16 16.31 3.23
N PRO A 60 21.57 17.09 2.22
CA PRO A 60 21.78 18.52 2.39
C PRO A 60 20.44 19.24 2.56
N ILE A 61 20.26 19.94 3.68
CA ILE A 61 19.02 20.66 3.99
C ILE A 61 18.75 21.84 3.02
N ALA A 62 19.79 22.34 2.36
CA ALA A 62 19.69 23.42 1.39
C ALA A 62 19.19 22.95 0.00
N ASN A 63 19.20 21.65 -0.28
CA ASN A 63 18.72 21.13 -1.56
C ASN A 63 17.20 21.24 -1.65
N VAL A 64 16.71 21.82 -2.75
CA VAL A 64 15.27 22.08 -2.95
C VAL A 64 14.43 20.80 -2.90
N HIS A 65 14.98 19.65 -3.32
CA HIS A 65 14.31 18.36 -3.30
C HIS A 65 14.33 17.66 -1.92
N ASN A 66 14.89 18.31 -0.89
CA ASN A 66 14.85 17.81 0.50
C ASN A 66 14.03 18.72 1.42
N GLN A 67 13.71 19.95 1.00
CA GLN A 67 13.03 20.96 1.83
C GLN A 67 11.60 20.55 2.23
N GLN A 68 10.97 19.64 1.50
CA GLN A 68 9.65 19.09 1.87
C GLN A 68 9.71 18.08 3.03
N ILE A 69 10.89 17.59 3.44
CA ILE A 69 11.01 16.65 4.54
C ILE A 69 10.76 17.37 5.86
N VAL A 70 9.70 16.98 6.55
CA VAL A 70 9.28 17.59 7.81
C VAL A 70 10.36 17.43 8.87
N ASP A 71 10.70 18.53 9.55
CA ASP A 71 11.71 18.60 10.61
C ASP A 71 13.15 18.21 10.21
N LEU A 72 13.49 18.22 8.93
CA LEU A 72 14.84 17.87 8.48
C LEU A 72 15.89 18.85 9.05
N ASP A 73 15.58 20.14 9.08
CA ASP A 73 16.42 21.19 9.63
C ASP A 73 16.51 21.20 11.17
N ASN A 74 15.58 20.48 11.81
CA ASN A 74 15.54 20.28 13.27
C ASN A 74 16.20 18.94 13.72
N ALA A 75 16.77 18.17 12.81
CA ALA A 75 17.41 16.89 13.12
C ALA A 75 18.57 17.05 14.09
N VAL A 76 18.62 16.24 15.15
CA VAL A 76 19.65 16.36 16.20
C VAL A 76 21.07 16.06 15.73
N ASN A 77 21.22 15.38 14.62
CA ASN A 77 22.50 15.07 13.98
C ASN A 77 22.84 15.98 12.78
N LEU A 78 22.10 17.08 12.59
CA LEU A 78 22.42 18.08 11.55
C LEU A 78 23.84 18.60 11.80
N LYS A 79 24.71 18.40 10.82
CA LYS A 79 26.11 18.80 10.88
C LYS A 79 26.56 19.26 9.49
N ASP A 80 27.26 20.39 9.42
CA ASP A 80 27.79 20.98 8.17
C ASP A 80 26.72 21.17 7.07
N GLY A 81 25.43 21.32 7.46
CA GLY A 81 24.29 21.47 6.56
C GLY A 81 23.71 20.17 6.03
N GLU A 82 24.11 19.03 6.57
CA GLU A 82 23.68 17.69 6.16
C GLU A 82 23.13 16.87 7.32
N VAL A 83 22.15 16.00 7.01
CA VAL A 83 21.55 15.05 7.95
C VAL A 83 21.79 13.63 7.46
N GLU A 84 22.44 12.81 8.28
CA GLU A 84 22.71 11.42 7.98
C GLU A 84 21.61 10.50 8.52
N PHE A 85 21.32 9.44 7.75
CA PHE A 85 20.42 8.35 8.13
C PHE A 85 20.83 7.05 7.43
N SER A 86 20.18 5.93 7.75
CA SER A 86 20.52 4.66 7.12
C SER A 86 19.33 3.72 6.99
N SER A 87 19.43 2.74 6.08
CA SER A 87 18.41 1.73 5.83
C SER A 87 19.01 0.35 5.72
N ASP A 88 18.36 -0.64 6.32
CA ASP A 88 18.65 -2.05 6.04
C ASP A 88 18.15 -2.41 4.64
N PHE A 89 18.83 -3.32 3.97
CA PHE A 89 18.41 -3.80 2.66
C PHE A 89 18.68 -5.29 2.45
N ILE A 90 17.89 -5.88 1.55
CA ILE A 90 18.14 -7.17 0.92
C ILE A 90 18.13 -6.94 -0.59
N ALA A 91 19.17 -7.40 -1.27
CA ALA A 91 19.24 -7.39 -2.72
C ALA A 91 19.46 -8.81 -3.25
N VAL A 92 18.74 -9.17 -4.29
CA VAL A 92 18.88 -10.43 -5.03
C VAL A 92 19.15 -10.06 -6.48
N ARG A 93 20.30 -10.47 -7.01
CA ARG A 93 20.72 -10.10 -8.37
C ARG A 93 21.42 -11.25 -9.10
N PRO A 94 21.44 -11.25 -10.44
CA PRO A 94 22.27 -12.16 -11.21
C PRO A 94 23.75 -12.04 -10.78
N LYS A 95 24.44 -13.16 -10.58
CA LYS A 95 25.90 -13.15 -10.31
C LYS A 95 26.68 -12.62 -11.52
N ASP A 96 26.22 -12.91 -12.71
CA ASP A 96 26.70 -12.32 -13.95
C ASP A 96 25.72 -11.20 -14.36
N ALA A 97 26.09 -9.95 -14.10
CA ALA A 97 25.25 -8.79 -14.38
C ALA A 97 24.83 -8.68 -15.86
N HIS A 98 25.65 -9.19 -16.80
CA HIS A 98 25.34 -9.17 -18.23
C HIS A 98 24.21 -10.14 -18.62
N LYS A 99 23.83 -11.06 -17.74
CA LYS A 99 22.70 -11.98 -17.93
C LYS A 99 21.39 -11.47 -17.32
N GLY A 100 21.44 -10.38 -16.59
CA GLY A 100 20.26 -9.67 -16.13
C GLY A 100 19.56 -8.91 -17.25
N ASN A 101 18.31 -8.52 -17.04
CA ASN A 101 17.53 -7.75 -18.02
C ASN A 101 17.75 -6.21 -17.91
N GLY A 102 18.62 -5.76 -16.99
CA GLY A 102 18.90 -4.35 -16.72
C GLY A 102 17.82 -3.63 -15.90
N SER A 103 16.76 -4.33 -15.49
CA SER A 103 15.66 -3.76 -14.70
C SER A 103 15.73 -4.19 -13.23
N MET A 104 15.55 -3.25 -12.34
CA MET A 104 15.42 -3.48 -10.90
C MET A 104 13.97 -3.33 -10.47
N LEU A 105 13.47 -4.28 -9.71
CA LEU A 105 12.27 -4.14 -8.88
C LEU A 105 12.71 -3.67 -7.50
N LEU A 106 12.46 -2.39 -7.20
CA LEU A 106 12.70 -1.80 -5.89
C LEU A 106 11.43 -1.91 -5.07
N GLU A 107 11.39 -2.92 -4.24
CA GLU A 107 10.28 -3.15 -3.34
C GLU A 107 10.35 -2.22 -2.13
N VAL A 108 9.23 -1.56 -1.85
CA VAL A 108 8.99 -0.83 -0.61
C VAL A 108 8.38 -1.82 0.39
N PRO A 109 9.15 -2.38 1.37
CA PRO A 109 8.70 -3.50 2.17
C PRO A 109 7.61 -3.11 3.19
N ASN A 110 6.55 -3.92 3.28
CA ASN A 110 5.43 -3.71 4.18
C ASN A 110 5.82 -4.07 5.62
N ARG A 111 5.88 -3.09 6.50
CA ARG A 111 6.35 -3.23 7.90
C ARG A 111 7.69 -3.97 7.99
N GLY A 112 8.59 -3.62 7.07
CA GLY A 112 9.94 -4.18 7.01
C GLY A 112 10.07 -5.55 6.34
N ARG A 113 9.01 -6.08 5.74
CA ARG A 113 9.04 -7.37 5.03
C ARG A 113 8.59 -7.24 3.59
N GLY A 114 9.38 -7.82 2.68
CA GLY A 114 9.04 -7.89 1.27
C GLY A 114 7.84 -8.81 1.00
N ARG A 115 7.18 -8.58 -0.12
CA ARG A 115 6.00 -9.35 -0.56
C ARG A 115 6.11 -9.84 -2.00
N ILE A 116 6.95 -9.17 -2.81
CA ILE A 116 6.95 -9.35 -4.27
C ILE A 116 7.27 -10.79 -4.68
N ILE A 117 8.27 -11.42 -4.05
CA ILE A 117 8.66 -12.79 -4.37
C ILE A 117 7.54 -13.78 -4.00
N GLY A 118 6.96 -13.64 -2.82
CA GLY A 118 5.84 -14.47 -2.40
C GLY A 118 4.61 -14.27 -3.29
N LEU A 119 4.31 -13.03 -3.66
CA LEU A 119 3.17 -12.68 -4.50
C LEU A 119 3.33 -13.19 -5.94
N VAL A 120 4.51 -13.05 -6.53
CA VAL A 120 4.78 -13.33 -7.95
C VAL A 120 5.21 -14.77 -8.16
N ASP A 121 6.12 -15.29 -7.35
CA ASP A 121 6.74 -16.59 -7.52
C ASP A 121 6.22 -17.66 -6.55
N GLY A 122 5.63 -17.24 -5.42
CA GLY A 122 5.16 -18.15 -4.37
C GLY A 122 6.29 -18.66 -3.46
N GLY A 123 7.47 -18.02 -3.51
CA GLY A 123 8.64 -18.36 -2.69
C GLY A 123 8.75 -17.54 -1.41
N ASP A 124 9.83 -17.74 -0.68
CA ASP A 124 10.19 -16.95 0.48
C ASP A 124 10.48 -15.50 0.07
N TRP A 125 9.97 -14.53 0.80
CA TRP A 125 10.11 -13.11 0.50
C TRP A 125 11.57 -12.64 0.37
N ASP A 126 12.49 -13.30 1.05
CA ASP A 126 13.92 -12.98 1.06
C ASP A 126 14.77 -14.04 0.33
N LEU A 127 14.13 -15.03 -0.33
CA LEU A 127 14.78 -16.14 -1.04
C LEU A 127 15.77 -16.96 -0.20
N ALA A 128 15.50 -17.06 1.10
CA ALA A 128 16.40 -17.79 1.99
C ALA A 128 16.37 -19.31 1.74
N ASN A 129 15.20 -19.89 1.50
CA ASN A 129 15.01 -21.33 1.36
C ASN A 129 14.22 -21.75 0.13
N ASP A 130 13.34 -20.89 -0.40
CA ASP A 130 12.47 -21.19 -1.52
C ASP A 130 12.36 -20.01 -2.49
N ALA A 131 12.43 -20.28 -3.79
CA ALA A 131 12.23 -19.31 -4.86
C ALA A 131 10.86 -19.47 -5.55
N GLY A 132 10.01 -20.37 -5.06
CA GLY A 132 8.79 -20.73 -5.75
C GLY A 132 9.07 -21.23 -7.17
N ASP A 133 8.30 -20.73 -8.15
CA ASP A 133 8.56 -21.06 -9.56
C ASP A 133 9.62 -20.15 -10.23
N ALA A 134 10.13 -19.17 -9.49
CA ALA A 134 11.26 -18.32 -9.86
C ALA A 134 11.08 -17.55 -11.18
N TRP A 135 9.87 -17.10 -11.48
CA TRP A 135 9.60 -16.34 -12.70
C TRP A 135 10.46 -15.07 -12.79
N LEU A 136 10.56 -14.31 -11.68
CA LEU A 136 11.37 -13.09 -11.61
C LEU A 136 12.85 -13.37 -11.93
N LEU A 137 13.40 -14.43 -11.34
CA LEU A 137 14.82 -14.78 -11.51
C LEU A 137 15.09 -15.32 -12.94
N ARG A 138 14.19 -16.14 -13.49
CA ARG A 138 14.31 -16.64 -14.87
C ARG A 138 14.26 -15.52 -15.91
N ASN A 139 13.56 -14.41 -15.58
CA ASN A 139 13.44 -13.23 -16.43
C ASN A 139 14.51 -12.15 -16.16
N GLY A 140 15.50 -12.43 -15.32
CA GLY A 140 16.70 -11.62 -15.16
C GLY A 140 16.54 -10.35 -14.33
N PHE A 141 15.47 -10.22 -13.53
CA PHE A 141 15.28 -9.06 -12.67
C PHE A 141 16.27 -9.04 -11.51
N THR A 142 16.77 -7.84 -11.18
CA THR A 142 17.34 -7.55 -9.87
C THR A 142 16.21 -7.14 -8.94
N ILE A 143 16.15 -7.68 -7.72
CA ILE A 143 15.11 -7.40 -6.73
C ILE A 143 15.79 -6.80 -5.51
N VAL A 144 15.31 -5.66 -5.05
CA VAL A 144 15.84 -5.01 -3.84
C VAL A 144 14.67 -4.63 -2.93
N SER A 145 14.70 -5.07 -1.68
CA SER A 145 13.82 -4.59 -0.61
C SER A 145 14.62 -3.66 0.29
N LEU A 146 14.23 -2.38 0.39
CA LEU A 146 14.91 -1.34 1.16
C LEU A 146 14.05 -0.85 2.32
N GLY A 147 14.55 -0.90 3.56
CA GLY A 147 13.86 -0.37 4.74
C GLY A 147 13.58 1.12 4.60
N TRP A 148 12.33 1.54 4.79
CA TRP A 148 11.90 2.93 4.62
C TRP A 148 11.17 3.48 5.84
N GLN A 149 10.69 2.61 6.72
CA GLN A 149 9.93 2.99 7.90
C GLN A 149 10.70 2.72 9.20
N TRP A 150 10.66 3.70 10.11
CA TRP A 150 11.41 3.65 11.37
C TRP A 150 10.76 2.74 12.41
N ASP A 151 9.44 2.59 12.35
CA ASP A 151 8.62 1.85 13.30
C ASP A 151 8.38 0.38 12.91
N ALA A 152 9.10 -0.14 11.92
CA ALA A 152 9.07 -1.56 11.59
C ALA A 152 9.60 -2.42 12.75
N ALA A 153 8.89 -3.49 13.09
CA ALA A 153 9.20 -4.35 14.21
C ALA A 153 9.33 -5.83 13.83
N GLY A 154 9.88 -6.59 14.76
CA GLY A 154 10.02 -8.04 14.68
C GLY A 154 11.35 -8.50 14.07
N PRO A 155 11.67 -9.79 14.25
CA PRO A 155 12.92 -10.38 13.75
C PRO A 155 13.03 -10.29 12.23
N GLY A 156 14.17 -9.80 11.73
CA GLY A 156 14.47 -9.69 10.30
C GLY A 156 13.73 -8.57 9.56
N ALA A 157 12.97 -7.72 10.25
CA ALA A 157 12.34 -6.55 9.63
C ALA A 157 13.41 -5.56 9.15
N LEU A 158 13.32 -5.14 7.89
CA LEU A 158 14.15 -4.09 7.31
C LEU A 158 13.69 -2.74 7.85
N ARG A 159 14.60 -2.01 8.48
CA ARG A 159 14.30 -0.75 9.16
C ARG A 159 15.01 0.42 8.50
N PHE A 160 14.37 1.57 8.65
CA PHE A 160 14.94 2.89 8.42
C PHE A 160 15.38 3.48 9.77
N PHE A 161 16.59 4.00 9.85
CA PHE A 161 17.16 4.59 11.05
C PHE A 161 17.35 6.08 10.82
N ALA A 162 16.43 6.87 11.36
CA ALA A 162 16.44 8.32 11.26
C ALA A 162 16.72 8.99 12.58
N PRO A 163 17.25 10.22 12.56
CA PRO A 163 17.37 11.05 13.75
C PRO A 163 16.00 11.47 14.28
N ILE A 164 15.96 11.84 15.55
CA ILE A 164 14.86 12.63 16.10
C ILE A 164 15.07 14.12 15.81
N ALA A 165 14.01 14.91 15.88
CA ALA A 165 14.06 16.36 15.73
C ALA A 165 13.92 17.07 17.08
N LYS A 166 14.60 18.22 17.21
CA LYS A 166 14.49 19.15 18.35
C LYS A 166 14.50 20.59 17.87
N GLU A 167 13.59 21.39 18.37
CA GLU A 167 13.52 22.80 17.98
C GLU A 167 14.45 23.64 18.87
N ASN A 168 15.50 24.23 18.27
CA ASN A 168 16.52 24.97 19.01
C ASN A 168 17.11 24.17 20.20
N GLY A 169 17.32 22.87 20.03
CA GLY A 169 17.83 21.96 21.05
C GLY A 169 16.82 21.57 22.12
N LYS A 170 15.58 22.03 22.06
CA LYS A 170 14.50 21.69 22.98
C LYS A 170 13.66 20.56 22.42
N THR A 171 13.18 19.70 23.32
CA THR A 171 12.22 18.64 23.00
C THR A 171 10.96 19.22 22.36
N ILE A 172 10.60 18.66 21.20
CA ILE A 172 9.32 18.92 20.55
C ILE A 172 8.30 17.97 21.15
N THR A 173 7.14 18.47 21.59
CA THR A 173 6.03 17.66 22.05
C THR A 173 4.80 17.85 21.17
N GLY A 174 3.96 16.84 21.07
CA GLY A 174 2.72 16.91 20.30
C GLY A 174 1.68 15.92 20.79
N LEU A 175 0.55 15.88 20.11
CA LEU A 175 -0.49 14.90 20.32
C LEU A 175 -0.40 13.81 19.26
N LEU A 176 -0.59 12.57 19.68
CA LEU A 176 -0.69 11.42 18.81
C LEU A 176 -2.00 10.70 19.10
N ARG A 177 -2.66 10.27 18.05
CA ARG A 177 -3.96 9.60 18.12
C ARG A 177 -3.89 8.21 17.51
N GLY A 178 -4.63 7.29 18.09
CA GLY A 178 -4.95 6.00 17.49
C GLY A 178 -6.36 5.57 17.83
N ASP A 179 -6.91 4.71 17.00
CA ASP A 179 -8.20 4.07 17.24
C ASP A 179 -8.20 2.65 16.67
N LEU A 180 -9.04 1.80 17.23
CA LEU A 180 -9.19 0.42 16.82
C LEU A 180 -10.52 -0.17 17.27
N MET A 181 -10.97 -1.18 16.53
CA MET A 181 -12.08 -2.05 16.93
C MET A 181 -11.50 -3.45 17.18
N LEU A 182 -11.77 -3.99 18.37
CA LEU A 182 -11.32 -5.33 18.74
C LEU A 182 -12.30 -6.41 18.25
N SER A 183 -11.77 -7.62 18.08
CA SER A 183 -12.53 -8.83 17.75
C SER A 183 -12.70 -9.78 18.93
N LYS A 184 -12.10 -9.47 20.07
CA LYS A 184 -12.22 -10.17 21.34
C LYS A 184 -12.04 -9.22 22.52
N GLU A 185 -12.52 -9.60 23.68
CA GLU A 185 -12.26 -8.86 24.90
C GLU A 185 -10.78 -8.86 25.27
N MET A 186 -10.24 -7.70 25.66
CA MET A 186 -8.86 -7.53 26.12
C MET A 186 -8.82 -6.57 27.30
N LEU A 187 -7.93 -6.80 28.26
CA LEU A 187 -7.71 -5.86 29.38
C LEU A 187 -6.73 -4.74 29.01
N GLU A 188 -5.90 -4.95 28.02
CA GLU A 188 -4.88 -4.00 27.60
C GLU A 188 -4.67 -4.03 26.08
N ILE A 189 -4.35 -2.88 25.53
CA ILE A 189 -4.04 -2.69 24.12
C ILE A 189 -2.71 -1.98 23.97
N PRO A 190 -1.90 -2.30 22.94
CA PRO A 190 -0.72 -1.53 22.62
C PRO A 190 -1.08 -0.16 22.05
N LEU A 191 -0.19 0.80 22.21
CA LEU A 191 -0.21 2.05 21.48
C LEU A 191 0.22 1.85 20.04
N GLY A 192 -0.04 2.18 19.01
CA GLY A 192 0.52 1.89 17.69
C GLY A 192 -0.36 0.94 16.88
N HIS A 193 0.26 0.29 15.93
CA HIS A 193 -0.45 -0.62 15.02
C HIS A 193 -0.83 -1.92 15.72
N PHE A 194 -2.10 -2.33 15.57
CA PHE A 194 -2.61 -3.60 16.10
C PHE A 194 -3.65 -4.16 15.16
N ILE A 195 -3.26 -5.13 14.33
CA ILE A 195 -4.15 -5.90 13.47
C ILE A 195 -3.53 -7.27 13.17
N LEU A 196 -4.37 -8.30 13.06
CA LEU A 196 -3.96 -9.66 12.71
C LEU A 196 -2.91 -10.30 13.65
N GLY A 197 -2.88 -9.86 14.93
CA GLY A 197 -1.85 -10.30 15.86
C GLY A 197 -0.47 -9.66 15.63
N ASP A 198 -0.35 -8.77 14.66
CA ASP A 198 0.84 -7.96 14.42
C ASP A 198 0.84 -6.82 15.45
N ILE A 199 1.47 -7.07 16.57
CA ILE A 199 1.57 -6.10 17.67
C ILE A 199 2.68 -5.12 17.32
N GLY A 200 2.27 -3.91 16.98
CA GLY A 200 3.04 -2.68 16.99
C GLY A 200 4.51 -2.73 16.55
N GLY A 201 4.93 -1.61 16.09
CA GLY A 201 6.32 -1.31 15.82
C GLY A 201 6.99 -0.62 16.99
N SER A 202 7.96 0.19 16.66
CA SER A 202 8.61 1.10 17.61
C SER A 202 7.75 2.37 17.71
N GLU A 203 6.51 2.25 18.23
CA GLU A 203 5.62 3.39 18.42
C GLU A 203 6.22 4.43 19.39
N TYR A 204 5.74 5.67 19.27
CA TYR A 204 6.10 6.72 20.23
C TYR A 204 5.60 6.38 21.63
N PRO A 205 6.48 6.39 22.64
CA PRO A 205 6.06 6.21 24.02
C PRO A 205 5.30 7.44 24.51
N VAL A 206 4.49 7.24 25.56
CA VAL A 206 3.84 8.36 26.27
C VAL A 206 4.88 9.22 26.96
N ALA A 207 4.95 10.50 26.58
CA ALA A 207 5.93 11.42 27.16
C ALA A 207 5.49 12.02 28.50
N ALA A 208 4.17 12.14 28.73
CA ALA A 208 3.60 12.75 29.94
C ALA A 208 2.36 11.97 30.39
N PRO A 209 2.49 10.89 31.18
CA PRO A 209 1.36 10.02 31.56
C PRO A 209 0.21 10.71 32.27
N ASP A 210 0.51 11.76 33.06
CA ASP A 210 -0.47 12.50 33.85
C ASP A 210 -1.03 13.75 33.16
N ASP A 211 -0.64 14.00 31.90
CA ASP A 211 -1.12 15.15 31.14
C ASP A 211 -2.65 15.03 30.92
N PRO A 212 -3.45 16.08 31.20
CA PRO A 212 -4.91 16.03 31.03
C PRO A 212 -5.37 15.93 29.57
N ARG A 213 -4.48 16.12 28.61
CA ARG A 213 -4.75 15.90 27.19
C ARG A 213 -4.74 14.42 26.80
N ASN A 214 -4.25 13.54 27.66
CA ASN A 214 -4.36 12.10 27.48
C ASN A 214 -5.80 11.69 27.74
N VAL A 215 -6.48 11.23 26.69
CA VAL A 215 -7.89 10.85 26.74
C VAL A 215 -8.13 9.49 26.08
N LEU A 216 -9.13 8.78 26.59
CA LEU A 216 -9.63 7.54 26.02
C LEU A 216 -11.13 7.67 25.82
N THR A 217 -11.62 7.36 24.64
CA THR A 217 -13.04 7.39 24.30
C THR A 217 -13.50 6.09 23.68
N VAL A 218 -14.79 5.83 23.70
CA VAL A 218 -15.43 4.67 23.06
C VAL A 218 -16.68 5.11 22.29
N ARG A 219 -16.97 4.41 21.18
CA ARG A 219 -18.18 4.55 20.37
C ARG A 219 -18.48 3.22 19.67
N ASP A 220 -19.71 3.04 19.19
CA ASP A 220 -20.16 1.82 18.52
C ASP A 220 -19.97 1.86 16.99
N ALA A 221 -19.96 3.06 16.38
CA ALA A 221 -19.78 3.24 14.95
C ALA A 221 -18.93 4.48 14.63
N ARG A 222 -18.46 4.59 13.38
CA ARG A 222 -17.61 5.68 12.89
C ARG A 222 -18.17 7.07 13.23
N ASP A 223 -19.46 7.27 12.97
CA ASP A 223 -20.12 8.57 13.09
C ASP A 223 -20.84 8.77 14.43
N SER A 224 -20.80 7.78 15.33
CA SER A 224 -21.38 7.88 16.65
C SER A 224 -20.63 8.87 17.55
N ALA A 225 -21.35 9.48 18.48
CA ALA A 225 -20.76 10.36 19.48
C ALA A 225 -19.74 9.60 20.35
N ARG A 226 -18.59 10.23 20.60
CA ARG A 226 -17.56 9.69 21.49
C ARG A 226 -17.99 9.78 22.94
N THR A 227 -17.94 8.67 23.66
CA THR A 227 -18.13 8.64 25.12
C THR A 227 -16.76 8.64 25.79
N LEU A 228 -16.49 9.65 26.62
CA LEU A 228 -15.24 9.77 27.36
C LEU A 228 -15.20 8.70 28.48
N ILE A 229 -14.12 7.94 28.54
CA ILE A 229 -13.81 7.01 29.62
C ILE A 229 -13.05 7.79 30.70
N ALA A 230 -13.58 7.79 31.94
CA ALA A 230 -12.99 8.55 33.03
C ALA A 230 -11.55 8.11 33.31
N ARG A 231 -10.62 9.06 33.56
CA ARG A 231 -9.18 8.79 33.72
C ARG A 231 -8.86 7.77 34.81
N LYS A 232 -9.65 7.65 35.84
CA LYS A 232 -9.51 6.67 36.92
C LYS A 232 -9.80 5.23 36.50
N GLU A 233 -10.48 5.02 35.35
CA GLU A 233 -10.83 3.69 34.83
C GLU A 233 -9.76 3.10 33.93
N TRP A 234 -8.74 3.86 33.54
CA TRP A 234 -7.68 3.40 32.67
C TRP A 234 -6.33 4.02 33.03
N GLN A 235 -5.24 3.37 32.63
CA GLN A 235 -3.89 3.85 32.87
C GLN A 235 -2.92 3.35 31.79
N PHE A 236 -1.81 4.05 31.66
CA PHE A 236 -0.69 3.54 30.85
C PHE A 236 0.04 2.47 31.67
N ALA A 237 -0.20 1.21 31.33
CA ALA A 237 0.31 0.07 32.04
C ALA A 237 0.26 -1.20 31.19
N HIS A 238 1.09 -2.17 31.54
CA HIS A 238 1.16 -3.47 30.90
C HIS A 238 1.34 -4.58 31.96
N THR A 239 0.75 -5.74 31.71
CA THR A 239 0.87 -6.89 32.61
C THR A 239 2.17 -7.63 32.33
N VAL A 240 3.06 -7.63 33.31
CA VAL A 240 4.33 -8.37 33.29
C VAL A 240 4.31 -9.41 34.40
N ASP A 241 4.51 -10.67 34.07
CA ASP A 241 4.48 -11.80 35.01
C ASP A 241 3.22 -11.83 35.90
N GLY A 242 2.06 -11.53 35.30
CA GLY A 242 0.76 -11.50 35.98
C GLY A 242 0.52 -10.30 36.90
N LYS A 243 1.43 -9.31 36.90
CA LYS A 243 1.32 -8.08 37.67
C LYS A 243 1.19 -6.86 36.76
N LEU A 244 0.16 -6.05 36.99
CA LEU A 244 0.00 -4.78 36.29
C LEU A 244 1.12 -3.81 36.70
N THR A 245 1.91 -3.39 35.72
CA THR A 245 3.09 -2.55 35.89
C THR A 245 2.93 -1.27 35.08
N PRO A 246 3.14 -0.07 35.64
CA PRO A 246 3.17 1.17 34.88
C PRO A 246 4.12 1.09 33.70
N GLY A 247 3.71 1.62 32.54
CA GLY A 247 4.48 1.61 31.31
C GLY A 247 4.08 2.78 30.41
N ASP A 248 4.68 2.87 29.23
CA ASP A 248 4.53 3.99 28.31
C ASP A 248 4.08 3.57 26.90
N ARG A 249 3.77 2.27 26.70
CA ARG A 249 3.44 1.70 25.37
C ARG A 249 2.12 0.94 25.33
N PHE A 250 1.42 0.82 26.44
CA PHE A 250 0.15 0.12 26.53
C PHE A 250 -0.88 0.93 27.31
N ILE A 251 -2.14 0.73 26.99
CA ILE A 251 -3.27 1.21 27.80
C ILE A 251 -3.96 0.00 28.43
N HIS A 252 -4.05 0.00 29.75
CA HIS A 252 -4.88 -0.92 30.52
C HIS A 252 -6.21 -0.27 30.87
N LEU A 253 -7.34 -0.97 30.66
CA LEU A 253 -8.68 -0.51 30.96
C LEU A 253 -9.31 -1.41 32.03
N ASN A 254 -9.71 -0.84 33.16
CA ASN A 254 -10.50 -1.55 34.16
C ASN A 254 -11.84 -1.99 33.54
N GLY A 255 -12.16 -3.28 33.63
CA GLY A 255 -13.35 -3.84 33.01
C GLY A 255 -13.19 -4.24 31.54
N GLY A 256 -12.02 -3.96 30.93
CA GLY A 256 -11.65 -4.44 29.60
C GLY A 256 -12.19 -3.63 28.43
N PHE A 257 -11.58 -3.85 27.29
CA PHE A 257 -12.01 -3.38 25.96
C PHE A 257 -12.92 -4.44 25.35
N LEU A 258 -14.11 -4.03 24.92
CA LEU A 258 -15.13 -4.96 24.39
C LEU A 258 -15.03 -5.11 22.87
N PRO A 259 -15.30 -6.32 22.32
CA PRO A 259 -15.32 -6.54 20.88
C PRO A 259 -16.43 -5.71 20.20
N GLY A 260 -16.18 -5.31 18.95
CA GLY A 260 -17.14 -4.57 18.14
C GLY A 260 -17.29 -3.10 18.50
N MET A 261 -16.58 -2.59 19.52
CA MET A 261 -16.55 -1.17 19.88
C MET A 261 -15.30 -0.50 19.33
N ILE A 262 -15.41 0.74 18.88
CA ILE A 262 -14.27 1.57 18.46
C ILE A 262 -13.75 2.33 19.68
N TYR A 263 -12.54 2.00 20.11
CA TYR A 263 -11.80 2.76 21.13
C TYR A 263 -10.86 3.72 20.44
N GLU A 264 -10.84 4.97 20.91
CA GLU A 264 -9.97 6.02 20.40
C GLU A 264 -9.19 6.63 21.57
N TYR A 265 -7.89 6.74 21.42
CA TYR A 265 -7.00 7.35 22.41
C TYR A 265 -6.19 8.48 21.77
N VAL A 266 -5.98 9.53 22.57
CA VAL A 266 -5.06 10.63 22.25
C VAL A 266 -4.08 10.73 23.43
N TYR A 267 -2.80 10.91 23.14
CA TYR A 267 -1.78 11.04 24.17
C TYR A 267 -0.63 11.95 23.75
N VAL A 268 0.07 12.47 24.76
CA VAL A 268 1.24 13.35 24.56
C VAL A 268 2.46 12.54 24.25
N VAL A 269 3.14 12.90 23.15
CA VAL A 269 4.39 12.33 22.68
C VAL A 269 5.51 13.37 22.62
N ALA A 270 6.75 12.91 22.51
CA ALA A 270 7.92 13.77 22.43
C ALA A 270 8.95 13.24 21.43
N ASP A 271 9.86 14.12 20.99
CA ASP A 271 11.02 13.81 20.15
C ASP A 271 10.61 13.11 18.83
N PRO A 272 9.97 13.82 17.89
CA PRO A 272 9.53 13.24 16.61
C PRO A 272 10.71 12.72 15.79
N VAL A 273 10.53 11.58 15.15
CA VAL A 273 11.50 11.03 14.17
C VAL A 273 11.32 11.73 12.84
N VAL A 274 12.42 12.07 12.16
CA VAL A 274 12.44 12.63 10.79
C VAL A 274 12.06 11.54 9.79
N ALA A 275 10.78 11.14 9.81
CA ALA A 275 10.28 9.97 9.10
C ALA A 275 10.28 10.15 7.56
N GLY A 276 10.10 11.39 7.07
CA GLY A 276 10.12 11.73 5.64
C GLY A 276 11.43 11.36 4.94
N GLY A 277 12.53 11.19 5.69
CA GLY A 277 13.78 10.63 5.16
C GLY A 277 13.62 9.24 4.53
N GLY A 278 12.58 8.47 4.90
CA GLY A 278 12.27 7.18 4.27
C GLY A 278 11.84 7.32 2.80
N LEU A 279 11.18 8.42 2.44
CA LEU A 279 10.85 8.74 1.03
C LEU A 279 12.14 9.09 0.26
N ALA A 280 13.02 9.89 0.86
CA ALA A 280 14.32 10.20 0.28
C ALA A 280 15.20 8.95 0.12
N ALA A 281 15.17 8.00 1.06
CA ALA A 281 15.93 6.76 0.97
C ALA A 281 15.57 5.95 -0.30
N ILE A 282 14.28 5.82 -0.63
CA ILE A 282 13.82 5.14 -1.85
C ILE A 282 14.29 5.92 -3.11
N ARG A 283 14.15 7.24 -3.13
CA ARG A 283 14.62 8.12 -4.20
C ARG A 283 16.12 7.95 -4.46
N ASP A 284 16.91 8.14 -3.40
CA ASP A 284 18.37 8.20 -3.51
C ASP A 284 18.98 6.83 -3.79
N PHE A 285 18.38 5.76 -3.28
CA PHE A 285 18.81 4.40 -3.64
C PHE A 285 18.53 4.09 -5.12
N ALA A 286 17.36 4.48 -5.63
CA ALA A 286 17.04 4.32 -7.05
C ALA A 286 18.01 5.11 -7.94
N SER A 287 18.30 6.36 -7.58
CA SER A 287 19.27 7.20 -8.28
C SER A 287 20.70 6.62 -8.20
N TYR A 288 21.14 6.15 -7.03
CA TYR A 288 22.40 5.45 -6.85
C TYR A 288 22.52 4.22 -7.77
N ALA A 289 21.50 3.38 -7.82
CA ALA A 289 21.49 2.20 -8.68
C ALA A 289 21.63 2.54 -10.18
N LYS A 290 21.08 3.68 -10.61
CA LYS A 290 21.12 4.12 -12.01
C LYS A 290 22.38 4.89 -12.40
N HIS A 291 22.98 5.61 -11.47
CA HIS A 291 23.97 6.64 -11.83
C HIS A 291 25.34 6.46 -11.17
N ALA A 292 25.43 5.76 -10.02
CA ALA A 292 26.71 5.60 -9.35
C ALA A 292 27.56 4.50 -10.00
N ALA A 293 28.82 4.81 -10.24
CA ALA A 293 29.76 3.86 -10.87
C ALA A 293 30.08 2.65 -9.97
N ASP A 294 29.94 2.79 -8.66
CA ASP A 294 30.19 1.78 -7.65
C ASP A 294 28.89 1.14 -7.10
N ALA A 295 27.77 1.35 -7.81
CA ALA A 295 26.49 0.79 -7.38
C ALA A 295 26.55 -0.72 -7.14
N ILE A 296 26.17 -1.16 -5.94
CA ILE A 296 26.16 -2.60 -5.60
C ILE A 296 25.10 -3.38 -6.39
N THR A 297 24.07 -2.70 -6.88
CA THR A 297 22.99 -3.24 -7.71
C THR A 297 22.75 -2.32 -8.89
N PRO A 298 23.69 -2.24 -9.87
CA PRO A 298 23.52 -1.35 -11.01
C PRO A 298 22.28 -1.74 -11.81
N ALA A 299 21.51 -0.73 -12.23
CA ALA A 299 20.31 -0.89 -13.02
C ALA A 299 20.19 0.19 -14.10
N GLU A 300 19.70 -0.19 -15.27
CA GLU A 300 19.36 0.77 -16.33
C GLU A 300 17.98 1.42 -16.06
N ARG A 301 17.11 0.67 -15.39
CA ARG A 301 15.72 1.05 -15.09
C ARG A 301 15.33 0.58 -13.69
N VAL A 302 14.59 1.41 -12.97
CA VAL A 302 14.10 1.09 -11.63
C VAL A 302 12.58 1.21 -11.59
N TYR A 303 11.92 0.13 -11.20
CA TYR A 303 10.48 0.08 -10.97
C TYR A 303 10.22 -0.10 -9.49
N ALA A 304 9.58 0.90 -8.85
CA ALA A 304 9.16 0.75 -7.46
C ALA A 304 7.85 -0.02 -7.39
N GLU A 305 7.80 -0.94 -6.44
CA GLU A 305 6.63 -1.76 -6.17
C GLU A 305 6.21 -1.59 -4.72
N GLY A 306 4.90 -1.43 -4.49
CA GLY A 306 4.35 -1.29 -3.15
C GLY A 306 2.93 -1.82 -3.05
N ILE A 307 2.68 -2.63 -2.01
CA ILE A 307 1.39 -3.27 -1.75
C ILE A 307 0.75 -2.66 -0.51
N SER A 308 -0.54 -2.27 -0.58
CA SER A 308 -1.31 -1.80 0.56
C SER A 308 -0.72 -0.50 1.16
N GLN A 309 -0.20 -0.52 2.37
CA GLN A 309 0.52 0.59 2.99
C GLN A 309 1.57 1.17 2.03
N ASN A 310 2.27 0.32 1.33
CA ASN A 310 3.38 0.72 0.45
C ASN A 310 2.89 1.19 -0.92
N GLY A 311 1.74 0.73 -1.38
CA GLY A 311 1.02 1.37 -2.47
C GLY A 311 0.63 2.81 -2.11
N ARG A 312 0.18 3.05 -0.85
CA ARG A 312 -0.08 4.41 -0.33
C ARG A 312 1.21 5.22 -0.20
N PHE A 313 2.30 4.60 0.24
CA PHE A 313 3.62 5.24 0.26
C PHE A 313 4.05 5.72 -1.13
N LEU A 314 3.89 4.89 -2.17
CA LEU A 314 4.23 5.28 -3.53
C LEU A 314 3.34 6.42 -4.07
N ARG A 315 2.06 6.45 -3.69
CA ARG A 315 1.18 7.58 -4.00
C ARG A 315 1.64 8.85 -3.28
N ASP A 316 2.05 8.76 -2.02
CA ASP A 316 2.57 9.88 -1.24
C ASP A 316 3.95 10.36 -1.76
N PHE A 317 4.82 9.41 -2.14
CA PHE A 317 6.11 9.67 -2.79
C PHE A 317 5.95 10.52 -4.07
N LEU A 318 4.97 10.18 -4.91
CA LEU A 318 4.66 10.94 -6.11
C LEU A 318 4.09 12.32 -5.78
N TYR A 319 3.16 12.40 -4.83
CA TYR A 319 2.55 13.65 -4.40
C TYR A 319 3.56 14.63 -3.80
N GLU A 320 4.45 14.14 -2.96
CA GLU A 320 5.52 14.95 -2.35
C GLU A 320 6.65 15.31 -3.32
N GLY A 321 6.66 14.75 -4.54
CA GLY A 321 7.63 15.10 -5.58
C GLY A 321 8.97 14.39 -5.46
N PHE A 322 9.06 13.29 -4.68
CA PHE A 322 10.32 12.56 -4.48
C PHE A 322 10.83 11.83 -5.73
N ASN A 323 10.13 11.83 -6.86
CA ASN A 323 10.68 11.23 -8.08
C ASN A 323 11.75 12.09 -8.78
N ALA A 324 11.94 13.34 -8.36
CA ALA A 324 13.14 14.13 -8.68
C ALA A 324 14.23 13.85 -7.64
N ASP A 325 15.40 13.36 -8.09
CA ASP A 325 16.55 13.23 -7.22
C ASP A 325 17.18 14.60 -6.90
N GLU A 326 18.23 14.65 -6.11
CA GLU A 326 18.87 15.90 -5.70
C GLU A 326 19.44 16.73 -6.88
N GLU A 327 19.59 16.12 -8.06
CA GLU A 327 20.03 16.77 -9.31
C GLU A 327 18.87 17.03 -10.28
N GLY A 328 17.63 16.76 -9.88
CA GLY A 328 16.44 16.90 -10.71
C GLY A 328 16.26 15.79 -11.75
N ARG A 329 16.97 14.65 -11.62
CA ARG A 329 16.83 13.50 -12.51
C ARG A 329 15.70 12.59 -12.03
N MET A 330 15.08 11.88 -12.96
CA MET A 330 14.03 10.92 -12.63
C MET A 330 14.60 9.70 -11.90
N ALA A 331 14.21 9.48 -10.64
CA ALA A 331 14.66 8.36 -9.83
C ALA A 331 14.01 7.04 -10.25
N LEU A 332 12.69 6.98 -10.28
CA LEU A 332 11.90 5.81 -10.66
C LEU A 332 11.37 5.96 -12.09
N ASP A 333 11.59 4.95 -12.91
CA ASP A 333 11.07 4.88 -14.29
C ASP A 333 9.66 4.30 -14.34
N GLY A 334 9.31 3.45 -13.38
CA GLY A 334 7.99 2.85 -13.24
C GLY A 334 7.55 2.74 -11.78
N VAL A 335 6.24 2.80 -11.56
CA VAL A 335 5.60 2.66 -10.24
C VAL A 335 4.42 1.69 -10.34
N LEU A 336 4.43 0.67 -9.49
CA LEU A 336 3.34 -0.30 -9.32
C LEU A 336 2.77 -0.15 -7.91
N ALA A 337 1.70 0.64 -7.78
CA ALA A 337 1.02 0.85 -6.50
C ALA A 337 -0.24 -0.03 -6.45
N HIS A 338 -0.15 -1.14 -5.69
CA HIS A 338 -1.21 -2.14 -5.57
C HIS A 338 -2.01 -1.96 -4.29
N VAL A 339 -3.34 -2.05 -4.41
CA VAL A 339 -4.34 -2.02 -3.33
C VAL A 339 -4.15 -0.87 -2.34
N ALA A 340 -3.80 0.30 -2.88
CA ALA A 340 -3.69 1.54 -2.12
C ALA A 340 -5.06 2.19 -1.86
N GLY A 341 -6.07 1.89 -2.68
CA GLY A 341 -7.30 2.66 -2.74
C GLY A 341 -7.02 4.11 -3.11
N ALA A 342 -7.74 5.05 -2.52
CA ALA A 342 -7.52 6.48 -2.71
C ALA A 342 -6.41 7.04 -1.82
N GLY A 343 -5.92 6.25 -0.85
CA GLY A 343 -5.10 6.73 0.24
C GLY A 343 -3.66 7.09 -0.13
N ARG A 344 -3.12 8.02 0.65
CA ARG A 344 -1.71 8.28 0.90
C ARG A 344 -1.37 7.80 2.31
N GLY A 345 -0.58 8.48 3.11
CA GLY A 345 -0.32 8.03 4.49
C GLY A 345 0.43 9.07 5.33
N SER A 346 0.58 8.79 6.61
CA SER A 346 1.35 9.61 7.54
C SER A 346 2.83 9.21 7.45
N PHE A 347 3.47 9.52 6.32
CA PHE A 347 4.86 9.15 6.06
C PHE A 347 5.83 10.33 6.19
N ASN A 348 5.34 11.56 5.94
CA ASN A 348 6.12 12.79 6.05
C ASN A 348 5.42 13.80 6.97
N PHE A 349 5.14 13.38 8.21
CA PHE A 349 4.52 14.22 9.23
C PHE A 349 5.37 14.26 10.51
N ARG A 350 5.27 15.34 11.26
CA ARG A 350 5.77 15.39 12.64
C ARG A 350 5.00 14.38 13.47
N PHE A 351 5.68 13.48 14.17
CA PHE A 351 5.11 12.29 14.83
C PHE A 351 4.41 11.34 13.85
N ALA A 352 4.98 11.16 12.66
CA ALA A 352 4.49 10.21 11.67
C ALA A 352 4.38 8.78 12.24
N GLN A 353 3.29 8.09 11.88
CA GLN A 353 3.01 6.71 12.26
C GLN A 353 2.96 5.81 11.00
N PRO A 354 4.11 5.49 10.37
CA PRO A 354 4.11 4.76 9.10
C PRO A 354 3.42 3.40 9.18
N SER A 355 3.56 2.67 10.29
CA SER A 355 2.92 1.36 10.48
C SER A 355 1.40 1.43 10.69
N ARG A 356 0.84 2.61 11.00
CA ARG A 356 -0.60 2.75 11.22
C ARG A 356 -1.38 2.38 9.96
N ASP A 357 -2.33 1.50 10.12
CA ASP A 357 -3.17 1.08 9.01
C ASP A 357 -4.43 1.95 8.89
N ALA A 358 -5.04 1.95 7.71
CA ALA A 358 -6.33 2.56 7.46
C ALA A 358 -7.35 1.43 7.23
N GLN A 359 -8.18 1.17 8.22
CA GLN A 359 -9.20 0.12 8.19
C GLN A 359 -10.60 0.73 8.27
N PRO A 360 -11.64 0.06 7.78
CA PRO A 360 -13.01 0.54 7.90
C PRO A 360 -13.44 0.82 9.34
N THR A 361 -12.91 0.04 10.29
CA THR A 361 -13.29 0.04 11.69
C THR A 361 -12.15 0.44 12.65
N SER A 362 -11.00 0.82 12.10
CA SER A 362 -9.86 1.31 12.86
C SER A 362 -9.05 2.31 12.05
N SER A 363 -8.30 3.16 12.72
CA SER A 363 -7.59 4.30 12.10
C SER A 363 -8.54 5.22 11.30
N VAL A 364 -9.76 5.35 11.81
CA VAL A 364 -10.78 6.24 11.26
C VAL A 364 -10.33 7.69 11.48
N PHE A 365 -10.46 8.54 10.47
CA PHE A 365 -9.96 9.94 10.48
C PHE A 365 -8.43 10.07 10.60
N PHE A 366 -7.69 9.01 10.31
CA PHE A 366 -6.24 9.11 10.14
C PHE A 366 -5.91 9.82 8.81
N PRO A 367 -4.80 10.57 8.68
CA PRO A 367 -4.51 11.33 7.47
C PRO A 367 -4.05 10.42 6.31
N THR A 368 -4.96 9.61 5.75
CA THR A 368 -4.73 8.73 4.62
C THR A 368 -5.55 9.10 3.40
N ASP A 369 -6.88 9.14 3.54
CA ASP A 369 -7.80 9.42 2.43
C ASP A 369 -8.01 10.93 2.32
N ILE A 370 -6.94 11.64 1.93
CA ILE A 370 -6.86 13.11 1.86
C ILE A 370 -6.64 13.57 0.42
N PHE A 371 -7.33 14.67 0.06
CA PHE A 371 -7.19 15.31 -1.25
C PHE A 371 -5.72 15.77 -1.51
N PRO A 372 -5.21 15.68 -2.76
CA PRO A 372 -5.82 15.19 -3.98
C PRO A 372 -5.80 13.66 -4.10
N PHE A 373 -6.76 13.11 -4.86
CA PHE A 373 -6.89 11.67 -5.10
C PHE A 373 -6.50 11.26 -6.51
N THR A 374 -6.83 12.08 -7.50
CA THR A 374 -6.59 11.86 -8.93
C THR A 374 -5.15 12.20 -9.32
N ASP A 375 -4.65 11.58 -10.36
CA ASP A 375 -3.31 11.84 -10.91
C ASP A 375 -3.19 13.24 -11.53
N LEU A 376 -4.21 13.70 -12.27
CA LEU A 376 -4.31 15.05 -12.82
C LEU A 376 -5.07 15.98 -11.86
N PRO A 377 -4.85 17.31 -11.97
CA PRO A 377 -5.49 18.28 -11.10
C PRO A 377 -7.02 18.25 -11.20
N GLU A 378 -7.69 18.12 -10.07
CA GLU A 378 -9.14 18.28 -9.90
C GLU A 378 -9.43 19.39 -8.89
N LYS A 379 -10.57 20.05 -9.05
CA LYS A 379 -11.02 21.07 -8.09
C LYS A 379 -11.93 20.44 -7.05
N ASP A 380 -11.57 20.55 -5.79
CA ASP A 380 -12.50 20.30 -4.69
C ASP A 380 -13.45 21.50 -4.53
N PRO A 381 -14.76 21.36 -4.81
CA PRO A 381 -15.70 22.47 -4.77
C PRO A 381 -15.96 22.99 -3.36
N VAL A 382 -15.68 22.20 -2.32
CA VAL A 382 -15.91 22.60 -0.90
C VAL A 382 -14.76 23.43 -0.38
N SER A 383 -13.52 22.95 -0.51
CA SER A 383 -12.33 23.72 -0.07
C SER A 383 -11.89 24.77 -1.10
N GLY A 384 -12.31 24.63 -2.35
CA GLY A 384 -11.85 25.47 -3.47
C GLY A 384 -10.45 25.15 -3.97
N GLN A 385 -9.75 24.19 -3.34
CA GLN A 385 -8.41 23.77 -3.73
C GLN A 385 -8.44 23.05 -5.08
N THR A 386 -7.43 23.30 -5.91
CA THR A 386 -7.19 22.54 -7.15
C THR A 386 -5.83 21.89 -7.04
N ALA A 387 -5.77 20.55 -7.13
CA ALA A 387 -4.51 19.80 -7.04
C ALA A 387 -4.66 18.41 -7.67
N GLY A 388 -3.52 17.86 -8.11
CA GLY A 388 -3.36 16.49 -8.59
C GLY A 388 -2.18 15.80 -7.92
N LEU A 389 -2.22 14.48 -7.90
CA LEU A 389 -1.15 13.66 -7.29
C LEU A 389 0.20 13.87 -8.00
N LEU A 390 0.17 14.14 -9.31
CA LEU A 390 1.38 14.25 -10.15
C LEU A 390 1.82 15.70 -10.41
N ASP A 391 1.27 16.70 -9.72
CA ASP A 391 1.56 18.12 -10.01
C ASP A 391 3.06 18.42 -9.87
N ARG A 392 3.69 18.00 -8.77
CA ARG A 392 5.13 18.22 -8.53
C ARG A 392 5.99 17.46 -9.53
N ALA A 393 5.71 16.17 -9.76
CA ALA A 393 6.43 15.34 -10.72
C ALA A 393 6.30 15.89 -12.17
N THR A 394 5.14 16.48 -12.50
CA THR A 394 4.91 17.13 -13.80
C THR A 394 5.71 18.41 -13.95
N ALA A 395 5.75 19.25 -12.91
CA ALA A 395 6.54 20.49 -12.91
C ALA A 395 8.03 20.21 -13.11
N GLU A 396 8.55 19.16 -12.48
CA GLU A 396 9.94 18.71 -12.58
C GLU A 396 10.24 17.83 -13.81
N LYS A 397 9.20 17.44 -14.58
CA LYS A 397 9.32 16.56 -15.77
C LYS A 397 9.84 15.15 -15.44
N VAL A 398 9.51 14.65 -14.29
CA VAL A 398 9.94 13.33 -13.77
C VAL A 398 8.76 12.38 -13.52
N VAL A 399 7.69 12.49 -14.31
CA VAL A 399 6.52 11.61 -14.21
C VAL A 399 6.88 10.21 -14.74
N PRO A 400 6.89 9.16 -13.88
CA PRO A 400 7.18 7.81 -14.30
C PRO A 400 6.00 7.16 -15.05
N LYS A 401 6.16 5.93 -15.53
CA LYS A 401 5.03 5.08 -15.91
C LYS A 401 4.39 4.50 -14.66
N ILE A 402 3.04 4.52 -14.56
CA ILE A 402 2.35 4.21 -13.31
C ILE A 402 1.22 3.21 -13.55
N PHE A 403 1.17 2.15 -12.73
CA PHE A 403 -0.02 1.31 -12.54
C PHE A 403 -0.59 1.54 -11.15
N PHE A 404 -1.83 2.05 -11.09
CA PHE A 404 -2.68 1.98 -9.91
C PHE A 404 -3.57 0.76 -10.06
N SER A 405 -3.31 -0.29 -9.29
CA SER A 405 -4.09 -1.51 -9.33
C SER A 405 -4.81 -1.72 -8.00
N ASN A 406 -6.10 -2.00 -8.07
CA ASN A 406 -6.95 -2.21 -6.91
C ASN A 406 -7.83 -3.43 -7.12
N THR A 407 -8.39 -3.95 -6.04
CA THR A 407 -9.33 -5.06 -6.07
C THR A 407 -10.73 -4.60 -5.64
N SER A 408 -11.69 -5.50 -5.65
CA SER A 408 -13.06 -5.19 -5.21
C SER A 408 -13.11 -4.63 -3.79
N TYR A 409 -12.24 -5.15 -2.90
CA TYR A 409 -12.19 -4.66 -1.53
C TYR A 409 -11.89 -3.17 -1.42
N GLU A 410 -10.98 -2.60 -2.25
CA GLU A 410 -10.56 -1.21 -2.12
C GLU A 410 -11.68 -0.23 -2.41
N TYR A 411 -12.64 -0.57 -3.27
CA TYR A 411 -13.81 0.28 -3.49
C TYR A 411 -14.70 0.36 -2.25
N TRP A 412 -14.81 -0.71 -1.50
CA TRP A 412 -15.60 -0.78 -0.28
C TRP A 412 -14.83 -0.39 0.98
N GLY A 413 -13.54 -0.74 1.04
CA GLY A 413 -12.71 -0.61 2.23
C GLY A 413 -11.74 0.57 2.24
N ARG A 414 -11.48 1.22 1.08
CA ARG A 414 -10.41 2.22 0.89
C ARG A 414 -10.79 3.39 -0.02
N ALA A 415 -12.08 3.72 -0.14
CA ALA A 415 -12.60 4.84 -0.93
C ALA A 415 -12.03 4.90 -2.38
N CYS A 416 -11.73 3.75 -3.00
CA CYS A 416 -10.96 3.66 -4.24
C CYS A 416 -11.57 4.43 -5.41
N ALA A 417 -12.88 4.60 -5.47
CA ALA A 417 -13.54 5.36 -6.52
C ALA A 417 -12.97 6.78 -6.72
N LEU A 418 -12.49 7.40 -5.63
CA LEU A 418 -11.97 8.79 -5.65
C LEU A 418 -10.74 8.97 -6.55
N ILE A 419 -10.01 7.89 -6.91
CA ILE A 419 -8.85 8.04 -7.81
C ILE A 419 -9.23 8.28 -9.27
N SER A 420 -10.49 8.05 -9.64
CA SER A 420 -10.97 8.08 -11.02
C SER A 420 -12.24 8.89 -11.24
N ILE A 421 -12.70 9.61 -10.22
CA ILE A 421 -13.87 10.50 -10.33
C ILE A 421 -13.52 11.93 -9.91
N SER A 422 -14.30 12.91 -10.37
CA SER A 422 -14.22 14.29 -9.88
C SER A 422 -14.50 14.38 -8.38
N ALA A 423 -13.90 15.33 -7.68
CA ALA A 423 -14.04 15.49 -6.23
C ALA A 423 -15.50 15.75 -5.77
N ASP A 424 -16.40 16.14 -6.69
CA ASP A 424 -17.85 16.28 -6.45
C ASP A 424 -18.66 15.04 -6.88
N GLY A 425 -18.02 14.02 -7.45
CA GLY A 425 -18.66 12.75 -7.86
C GLY A 425 -19.60 12.86 -9.05
N LYS A 426 -19.52 13.92 -9.88
CA LYS A 426 -20.44 14.11 -11.01
C LYS A 426 -20.00 13.46 -12.30
N GLN A 427 -18.71 13.21 -12.44
CA GLN A 427 -18.12 12.66 -13.67
C GLN A 427 -16.86 11.85 -13.38
N ASP A 428 -16.46 11.05 -14.36
CA ASP A 428 -15.16 10.40 -14.36
C ASP A 428 -14.06 11.45 -14.51
N ALA A 429 -12.95 11.29 -13.77
CA ALA A 429 -11.79 12.14 -13.89
C ALA A 429 -10.95 11.78 -15.12
N SER A 430 -10.24 12.77 -15.65
CA SER A 430 -9.23 12.53 -16.68
C SER A 430 -8.02 11.81 -16.11
N ILE A 431 -7.42 10.92 -16.88
CA ILE A 431 -6.26 10.11 -16.48
C ILE A 431 -5.06 10.47 -17.37
N SER A 432 -3.88 10.63 -16.78
CA SER A 432 -2.63 10.91 -17.50
C SER A 432 -2.25 9.77 -18.46
N ASP A 433 -1.61 10.10 -19.58
CA ASP A 433 -1.10 9.11 -20.54
C ASP A 433 -0.05 8.17 -19.92
N ASN A 434 0.61 8.60 -18.86
CA ASN A 434 1.59 7.81 -18.10
C ASN A 434 0.96 6.92 -17.03
N VAL A 435 -0.37 6.94 -16.87
CA VAL A 435 -1.09 6.19 -15.83
C VAL A 435 -2.00 5.14 -16.46
N ARG A 436 -2.08 3.97 -15.81
CA ARG A 436 -3.13 2.97 -16.04
C ARG A 436 -3.77 2.62 -14.71
N ILE A 437 -5.09 2.56 -14.70
CA ILE A 437 -5.88 2.13 -13.55
C ILE A 437 -6.45 0.75 -13.87
N TYR A 438 -6.19 -0.22 -12.99
CA TYR A 438 -6.67 -1.59 -13.11
C TYR A 438 -7.47 -1.99 -11.88
N HIS A 439 -8.70 -2.42 -12.12
CA HIS A 439 -9.59 -2.98 -11.11
C HIS A 439 -9.73 -4.49 -11.33
N PHE A 440 -9.22 -5.30 -10.42
CA PHE A 440 -9.35 -6.76 -10.47
C PHE A 440 -10.61 -7.19 -9.73
N THR A 441 -11.61 -7.61 -10.51
CA THR A 441 -12.97 -7.91 -10.00
C THR A 441 -13.02 -9.18 -9.17
N GLY A 442 -13.81 -9.16 -8.08
CA GLY A 442 -14.01 -10.30 -7.20
C GLY A 442 -12.82 -10.67 -6.30
N LEU A 443 -11.66 -10.00 -6.47
CA LEU A 443 -10.51 -10.22 -5.62
C LEU A 443 -10.64 -9.43 -4.31
N GLN A 444 -10.12 -10.02 -3.23
CA GLN A 444 -9.95 -9.34 -1.95
C GLN A 444 -8.56 -8.67 -1.86
N HIS A 445 -8.28 -7.99 -0.77
CA HIS A 445 -7.01 -7.27 -0.56
C HIS A 445 -5.75 -8.16 -0.72
N PHE A 446 -5.88 -9.43 -0.45
CA PHE A 446 -4.88 -10.49 -0.65
C PHE A 446 -5.56 -11.75 -1.20
N SER A 447 -4.81 -12.78 -1.57
CA SER A 447 -5.42 -14.04 -2.03
C SER A 447 -6.02 -14.82 -0.87
N GLY A 448 -7.27 -15.23 -1.01
CA GLY A 448 -7.92 -16.14 -0.06
C GLY A 448 -7.53 -17.61 -0.27
N PRO A 449 -7.91 -18.48 0.67
CA PRO A 449 -7.63 -19.90 0.57
C PRO A 449 -8.49 -20.59 -0.50
N PHE A 450 -7.94 -21.64 -1.09
CA PHE A 450 -8.71 -22.58 -1.89
C PHE A 450 -8.55 -24.01 -1.35
N PRO A 451 -9.64 -24.77 -1.11
CA PRO A 451 -11.05 -24.38 -1.22
C PRO A 451 -11.45 -23.17 -0.36
N PRO A 452 -12.54 -22.45 -0.73
CA PRO A 452 -12.99 -21.29 0.01
C PRO A 452 -13.28 -21.61 1.49
N ALA A 453 -12.81 -20.76 2.40
CA ALA A 453 -13.01 -20.91 3.83
C ALA A 453 -13.22 -19.53 4.49
N LYS A 454 -13.88 -19.50 5.64
CA LYS A 454 -13.97 -18.29 6.46
C LYS A 454 -12.60 -17.86 6.96
N GLY A 455 -12.43 -16.56 7.14
CA GLY A 455 -11.29 -15.98 7.86
C GLY A 455 -11.26 -16.45 9.32
N LYS A 456 -10.21 -16.06 10.02
CA LYS A 456 -9.99 -16.43 11.44
C LYS A 456 -9.68 -15.20 12.27
N ALA A 457 -9.99 -15.26 13.55
CA ALA A 457 -9.71 -14.20 14.52
C ALA A 457 -10.29 -12.85 14.06
N ASP A 458 -9.45 -11.83 13.89
CA ASP A 458 -9.88 -10.47 13.52
C ASP A 458 -10.47 -10.37 12.09
N LEU A 459 -10.29 -11.40 11.28
CA LEU A 459 -10.81 -11.52 9.91
C LEU A 459 -11.92 -12.56 9.76
N GLU A 460 -12.67 -12.85 10.81
CA GLU A 460 -13.79 -13.80 10.69
C GLU A 460 -14.99 -13.11 10.05
N GLY A 461 -15.23 -13.44 8.77
CA GLY A 461 -16.37 -12.96 8.00
C GLY A 461 -17.60 -13.84 8.15
N GLN A 462 -18.80 -13.30 7.85
CA GLN A 462 -20.05 -14.07 7.80
C GLN A 462 -19.98 -15.15 6.72
N GLU A 463 -19.29 -14.87 5.62
CA GLU A 463 -19.16 -15.74 4.46
C GLU A 463 -17.71 -16.22 4.25
N PRO A 464 -17.48 -17.32 3.52
CA PRO A 464 -16.15 -17.70 3.09
C PRO A 464 -15.47 -16.61 2.25
N GLN A 465 -14.13 -16.53 2.34
CA GLN A 465 -13.31 -15.60 1.58
C GLN A 465 -13.28 -15.95 0.09
N SER A 466 -13.11 -14.93 -0.75
CA SER A 466 -12.83 -15.11 -2.18
C SER A 466 -11.47 -15.80 -2.39
N PRO A 467 -11.44 -16.95 -3.09
CA PRO A 467 -10.22 -17.70 -3.32
C PRO A 467 -9.43 -17.26 -4.56
N LEU A 468 -9.78 -16.13 -5.18
CA LEU A 468 -9.19 -15.71 -6.45
C LEU A 468 -7.73 -15.28 -6.28
N PRO A 469 -6.79 -15.81 -7.09
CA PRO A 469 -5.38 -15.48 -6.99
C PRO A 469 -5.04 -14.23 -7.82
N ILE A 470 -4.22 -13.33 -7.27
CA ILE A 470 -3.67 -12.17 -7.99
C ILE A 470 -2.34 -12.52 -8.72
N LYS A 471 -1.64 -13.58 -8.32
CA LYS A 471 -0.28 -13.94 -8.74
C LYS A 471 0.00 -13.76 -10.24
N TYR A 472 -0.83 -14.33 -11.08
CA TYR A 472 -0.60 -14.36 -12.52
C TYR A 472 -0.87 -13.00 -13.20
N PHE A 473 -1.83 -12.25 -12.68
CA PHE A 473 -2.08 -10.87 -13.11
C PHE A 473 -0.89 -9.97 -12.73
N TRP A 474 -0.32 -10.19 -11.55
CA TRP A 474 0.85 -9.43 -11.08
C TRP A 474 2.07 -9.65 -11.97
N ARG A 475 2.34 -10.89 -12.38
CA ARG A 475 3.39 -11.21 -13.36
C ARG A 475 3.21 -10.45 -14.66
N ALA A 476 2.00 -10.48 -15.20
CA ALA A 476 1.70 -9.78 -16.44
C ALA A 476 1.84 -8.26 -16.27
N MET A 477 1.47 -7.68 -15.13
CA MET A 477 1.69 -6.27 -14.86
C MET A 477 3.19 -5.92 -14.85
N ILE A 478 4.04 -6.72 -14.18
CA ILE A 478 5.50 -6.49 -14.18
C ILE A 478 6.05 -6.59 -15.61
N ALA A 479 5.69 -7.62 -16.36
CA ALA A 479 6.11 -7.78 -17.75
C ALA A 479 5.63 -6.62 -18.65
N ASN A 480 4.41 -6.16 -18.47
CA ASN A 480 3.86 -5.01 -19.20
C ASN A 480 4.53 -3.69 -18.81
N MET A 481 4.88 -3.49 -17.53
CA MET A 481 5.63 -2.33 -17.07
C MET A 481 7.03 -2.30 -17.71
N ASP A 482 7.75 -3.42 -17.66
CA ASP A 482 9.08 -3.52 -18.28
C ASP A 482 9.02 -3.25 -19.79
N ALA A 483 8.05 -3.80 -20.51
CA ALA A 483 7.86 -3.54 -21.93
C ALA A 483 7.47 -2.08 -22.21
N TRP A 484 6.67 -1.46 -21.35
CA TRP A 484 6.26 -0.07 -21.50
C TRP A 484 7.43 0.90 -21.32
N VAL A 485 8.23 0.71 -20.26
CA VAL A 485 9.39 1.57 -19.99
C VAL A 485 10.51 1.31 -20.99
N ARG A 486 10.87 0.05 -21.25
CA ARG A 486 12.04 -0.31 -22.05
C ARG A 486 11.85 -0.06 -23.55
N SER A 487 10.67 -0.33 -24.09
CA SER A 487 10.42 -0.30 -25.54
C SER A 487 9.20 0.55 -25.93
N ASN A 488 8.63 1.30 -25.00
CA ASN A 488 7.41 2.08 -25.20
C ASN A 488 6.21 1.24 -25.73
N THR A 489 6.22 -0.07 -25.46
CA THR A 489 5.10 -0.96 -25.80
C THR A 489 3.95 -0.70 -24.85
N SER A 490 2.87 -0.08 -25.34
CA SER A 490 1.71 0.26 -24.50
C SER A 490 1.15 -0.96 -23.77
N PRO A 491 0.92 -0.90 -22.46
CA PRO A 491 0.27 -1.97 -21.71
C PRO A 491 -1.21 -2.08 -22.09
N PRO A 492 -1.95 -3.08 -21.58
CA PRO A 492 -3.41 -3.10 -21.70
C PRO A 492 -4.02 -1.75 -21.29
N PRO A 493 -5.12 -1.31 -21.93
CA PRO A 493 -5.79 -0.07 -21.53
C PRO A 493 -6.30 -0.15 -20.10
N SER A 494 -6.52 1.00 -19.45
CA SER A 494 -7.16 1.06 -18.14
C SER A 494 -8.50 0.33 -18.16
N ALA A 495 -8.74 -0.49 -17.13
CA ALA A 495 -9.95 -1.30 -16.94
C ALA A 495 -10.46 -1.10 -15.52
N TYR A 496 -11.47 -0.28 -15.33
CA TYR A 496 -12.05 0.10 -14.05
C TYR A 496 -13.49 0.62 -14.24
N PRO A 497 -14.37 0.50 -13.23
CA PRO A 497 -15.75 0.95 -13.34
C PRO A 497 -15.85 2.47 -13.44
N LYS A 498 -16.83 2.96 -14.23
CA LYS A 498 -17.02 4.37 -14.57
C LYS A 498 -18.44 4.85 -14.28
N ILE A 499 -18.58 6.14 -13.99
CA ILE A 499 -19.86 6.82 -13.85
C ILE A 499 -20.56 6.89 -15.22
N ALA A 500 -19.82 7.21 -16.27
CA ALA A 500 -20.36 7.46 -17.61
C ALA A 500 -21.15 6.29 -18.22
N ASP A 501 -20.80 5.04 -17.88
CA ASP A 501 -21.45 3.83 -18.35
C ASP A 501 -22.26 3.09 -17.27
N ALA A 502 -22.45 3.72 -16.12
CA ALA A 502 -23.16 3.19 -14.95
C ALA A 502 -22.60 1.85 -14.44
N THR A 503 -21.29 1.65 -14.57
CA THR A 503 -20.56 0.55 -13.95
C THR A 503 -19.95 0.94 -12.59
N LEU A 504 -19.86 2.25 -12.30
CA LEU A 504 -19.58 2.85 -11.00
C LEU A 504 -20.80 3.67 -10.56
N VAL A 505 -21.39 3.35 -9.42
CA VAL A 505 -22.66 3.94 -8.97
C VAL A 505 -22.57 4.44 -7.53
N PRO A 506 -23.39 5.44 -7.13
CA PRO A 506 -23.59 5.76 -5.72
C PRO A 506 -24.04 4.52 -4.96
N LEU A 507 -23.66 4.40 -3.68
CA LEU A 507 -24.01 3.23 -2.86
C LEU A 507 -25.53 2.97 -2.79
N ALA A 508 -26.35 4.03 -2.85
CA ALA A 508 -27.82 3.92 -2.85
C ALA A 508 -28.36 3.18 -4.09
N ASP A 509 -27.64 3.21 -5.23
CA ASP A 509 -28.02 2.61 -6.49
C ASP A 509 -27.37 1.22 -6.71
N TYR A 510 -26.69 0.68 -5.69
CA TYR A 510 -26.03 -0.62 -5.76
C TYR A 510 -27.03 -1.76 -5.85
N GLY A 511 -27.06 -2.43 -6.98
CA GLY A 511 -28.07 -3.42 -7.39
C GLY A 511 -27.77 -4.87 -6.99
N PHE A 512 -27.25 -5.14 -5.80
CA PHE A 512 -26.94 -6.50 -5.38
C PHE A 512 -28.20 -7.37 -5.25
N PRO A 513 -28.21 -8.62 -5.79
CA PRO A 513 -29.36 -9.50 -5.72
C PRO A 513 -29.70 -9.87 -4.26
N ALA A 514 -31.01 -10.02 -3.98
CA ALA A 514 -31.47 -10.43 -2.64
C ALA A 514 -31.25 -11.94 -2.42
N ILE A 515 -30.05 -12.32 -2.04
CA ILE A 515 -29.68 -13.72 -1.78
C ILE A 515 -30.12 -14.06 -0.35
N PRO A 516 -30.95 -15.12 -0.14
CA PRO A 516 -31.42 -15.50 1.20
C PRO A 516 -30.26 -15.81 2.15
N GLY A 517 -30.29 -15.19 3.33
CA GLY A 517 -29.27 -15.38 4.37
C GLY A 517 -28.02 -14.48 4.20
N VAL A 518 -27.91 -13.73 3.12
CA VAL A 518 -26.79 -12.83 2.89
C VAL A 518 -27.20 -11.37 3.18
N ASN A 519 -26.52 -10.76 4.13
CA ASN A 519 -26.68 -9.33 4.45
C ASN A 519 -25.73 -8.48 3.62
N LYS A 520 -26.21 -7.34 3.13
CA LYS A 520 -25.35 -6.37 2.43
C LYS A 520 -24.97 -5.20 3.35
N PRO A 521 -23.76 -4.63 3.22
CA PRO A 521 -23.37 -3.49 4.04
C PRO A 521 -24.20 -2.24 3.74
N HIS A 522 -24.40 -1.43 4.77
CA HIS A 522 -25.12 -0.15 4.68
C HIS A 522 -24.24 1.02 4.25
N GLU A 523 -22.92 0.85 4.39
CA GLU A 523 -21.92 1.88 4.13
C GLU A 523 -20.70 1.29 3.41
N ALA A 524 -19.97 2.14 2.70
CA ALA A 524 -18.63 1.88 2.21
C ALA A 524 -17.66 2.90 2.84
N SER A 525 -16.36 2.59 2.83
CA SER A 525 -15.37 3.55 3.33
C SER A 525 -15.37 4.82 2.49
N ARG A 526 -15.24 5.95 3.17
CA ARG A 526 -15.23 7.26 2.56
C ARG A 526 -14.04 8.09 3.06
N GLY A 527 -13.55 8.97 2.23
CA GLY A 527 -12.70 10.06 2.64
C GLY A 527 -13.54 11.20 3.23
N ASP A 528 -13.02 11.87 4.25
CA ASP A 528 -13.59 13.08 4.81
C ASP A 528 -12.64 14.26 4.62
N ARG A 529 -13.16 15.47 4.58
CA ARG A 529 -12.34 16.69 4.65
C ARG A 529 -11.92 16.91 6.09
N LEU A 530 -10.67 16.62 6.39
CA LEU A 530 -10.13 16.65 7.75
C LEU A 530 -9.32 17.93 7.96
N ASP A 531 -9.47 18.55 9.16
CA ASP A 531 -8.66 19.67 9.60
C ASP A 531 -7.89 19.26 10.87
N PHE A 532 -6.59 19.12 10.72
CA PHE A 532 -5.65 18.80 11.80
C PHE A 532 -4.96 20.03 12.39
N GLY A 533 -5.41 21.24 12.03
CA GLY A 533 -4.86 22.52 12.50
C GLY A 533 -4.17 23.32 11.40
N PRO A 534 -3.65 24.52 11.73
CA PRO A 534 -3.23 25.49 10.72
C PRO A 534 -2.04 25.03 9.84
N ASN A 535 -1.15 24.19 10.36
CA ASN A 535 0.07 23.78 9.67
C ASN A 535 0.04 22.31 9.23
N TRP A 536 -1.15 21.69 9.15
CA TRP A 536 -1.22 20.27 8.82
C TRP A 536 -0.84 19.95 7.37
N GLN A 537 -1.00 20.91 6.45
CA GLN A 537 -0.53 20.80 5.07
C GLN A 537 1.01 20.79 4.96
N GLU A 538 1.68 21.32 5.98
CA GLU A 538 3.13 21.31 6.16
C GLU A 538 3.62 20.13 7.00
N GLY A 539 2.73 19.13 7.24
CA GLY A 539 3.04 17.93 7.99
C GLY A 539 3.02 18.07 9.52
N ILE A 540 2.47 19.16 10.08
CA ILE A 540 2.42 19.41 11.52
C ILE A 540 0.97 19.38 12.01
N LEU A 541 0.58 18.29 12.65
CA LEU A 541 -0.75 18.08 13.20
C LEU A 541 -0.81 18.66 14.62
N SER A 542 -1.79 19.50 14.89
CA SER A 542 -1.98 20.14 16.21
C SER A 542 -3.38 19.95 16.80
N ILE A 543 -4.32 19.39 16.04
CA ILE A 543 -5.68 19.08 16.47
C ILE A 543 -5.90 17.57 16.35
N GLU A 544 -6.07 16.89 17.48
CA GLU A 544 -6.39 15.47 17.57
C GLU A 544 -7.49 15.21 18.62
N PRO A 545 -8.59 14.57 18.22
CA PRO A 545 -8.99 14.15 16.88
C PRO A 545 -9.18 15.33 15.92
N PRO A 546 -9.03 15.14 14.60
CA PRO A 546 -9.24 16.22 13.64
C PRO A 546 -10.69 16.71 13.64
N LYS A 547 -10.90 17.94 13.19
CA LYS A 547 -12.26 18.37 12.82
C LYS A 547 -12.66 17.67 11.53
N VAL A 548 -13.85 17.10 11.53
CA VAL A 548 -14.41 16.37 10.40
C VAL A 548 -15.35 17.29 9.64
N GLY A 549 -15.03 17.56 8.38
CA GLY A 549 -15.86 18.31 7.44
C GLY A 549 -16.74 17.41 6.58
N GLU A 550 -17.24 17.94 5.48
CA GLU A 550 -18.10 17.19 4.56
C GLU A 550 -17.35 16.00 3.93
N PRO A 551 -18.00 14.82 3.81
CA PRO A 551 -17.41 13.67 3.18
C PRO A 551 -17.23 13.90 1.67
N PHE A 552 -16.26 13.19 1.08
CA PHE A 552 -16.18 12.99 -0.36
C PHE A 552 -17.24 11.99 -0.83
N PRO A 553 -17.62 12.02 -2.12
CA PRO A 553 -18.61 11.11 -2.68
C PRO A 553 -18.24 9.63 -2.51
N VAL A 554 -19.25 8.80 -2.25
CA VAL A 554 -19.08 7.36 -2.07
C VAL A 554 -19.70 6.62 -3.26
N PHE A 555 -18.86 5.94 -4.02
CA PHE A 555 -19.25 5.12 -5.17
C PHE A 555 -18.70 3.70 -5.04
N VAL A 556 -19.45 2.74 -5.56
CA VAL A 556 -19.09 1.32 -5.58
C VAL A 556 -19.29 0.73 -6.97
N PRO A 557 -18.53 -0.32 -7.36
CA PRO A 557 -18.73 -1.02 -8.61
C PRO A 557 -20.13 -1.65 -8.69
N GLN A 558 -20.84 -1.44 -9.80
CA GLN A 558 -22.13 -2.07 -10.02
C GLN A 558 -21.97 -3.54 -10.42
N VAL A 559 -22.94 -4.34 -10.02
CA VAL A 559 -22.94 -5.78 -10.26
C VAL A 559 -24.00 -6.20 -11.31
N ASP A 560 -23.84 -7.42 -11.82
CA ASP A 560 -24.80 -8.09 -12.67
C ASP A 560 -25.90 -8.82 -11.85
N SER A 561 -26.79 -9.53 -12.52
CA SER A 561 -27.86 -10.32 -11.87
C SER A 561 -27.35 -11.47 -10.99
N ASP A 562 -26.09 -11.84 -11.14
CA ASP A 562 -25.42 -12.85 -10.32
C ASP A 562 -24.70 -12.26 -9.11
N GLY A 563 -24.65 -10.92 -9.01
CA GLY A 563 -23.94 -10.21 -7.95
C GLY A 563 -22.44 -10.08 -8.21
N ASN A 564 -21.96 -10.38 -9.42
CA ASN A 564 -20.56 -10.17 -9.83
C ASN A 564 -20.38 -8.80 -10.47
N GLU A 565 -19.23 -8.16 -10.25
CA GLU A 565 -18.93 -6.84 -10.79
C GLU A 565 -18.93 -6.84 -12.33
N ARG A 566 -19.48 -5.76 -12.90
CA ARG A 566 -19.75 -5.66 -14.35
C ARG A 566 -18.54 -5.23 -15.15
N ASP A 567 -17.61 -4.46 -14.56
CA ASP A 567 -16.48 -3.87 -15.26
C ASP A 567 -15.18 -3.96 -14.44
N GLY A 568 -14.04 -3.97 -15.15
CA GLY A 568 -12.70 -4.18 -14.63
C GLY A 568 -12.01 -5.35 -15.33
N VAL A 569 -10.90 -5.81 -14.78
CA VAL A 569 -10.19 -7.02 -15.21
C VAL A 569 -10.90 -8.23 -14.62
N ARG A 570 -11.66 -8.93 -15.43
CA ARG A 570 -12.50 -10.07 -15.01
C ARG A 570 -11.74 -11.37 -15.23
N SER A 571 -11.43 -12.07 -14.12
CA SER A 571 -10.86 -13.42 -14.19
C SER A 571 -11.81 -14.42 -14.87
N PRO A 572 -11.34 -15.61 -15.30
CA PRO A 572 -12.23 -16.63 -15.87
C PRO A 572 -13.33 -17.06 -14.91
N GLU A 573 -13.06 -17.05 -13.58
CA GLU A 573 -14.03 -17.36 -12.52
C GLU A 573 -15.18 -16.33 -12.44
N ILE A 574 -14.91 -15.08 -12.81
CA ILE A 574 -15.92 -14.01 -12.87
C ILE A 574 -16.66 -14.03 -14.21
N SER A 575 -15.96 -14.36 -15.30
CA SER A 575 -16.53 -14.36 -16.66
C SER A 575 -17.39 -15.60 -16.94
N VAL A 576 -17.06 -16.73 -16.28
CA VAL A 576 -17.74 -18.03 -16.38
C VAL A 576 -18.03 -18.55 -14.96
N PRO A 577 -18.95 -17.89 -14.23
CA PRO A 577 -19.03 -18.03 -12.78
C PRO A 577 -19.70 -19.32 -12.33
N LEU A 578 -19.19 -19.88 -11.21
CA LEU A 578 -19.80 -20.92 -10.38
C LEU A 578 -20.27 -20.36 -9.02
N ALA A 579 -19.98 -19.09 -8.78
CA ALA A 579 -20.32 -18.37 -7.55
C ALA A 579 -20.50 -16.87 -7.81
N THR A 580 -21.03 -16.17 -6.82
CA THR A 580 -20.84 -14.72 -6.69
C THR A 580 -19.59 -14.48 -5.85
N TYR A 581 -18.77 -13.52 -6.31
CA TYR A 581 -17.64 -12.97 -5.58
C TYR A 581 -18.02 -11.54 -5.18
N ALA A 582 -18.73 -11.42 -4.06
CA ALA A 582 -19.23 -10.11 -3.61
C ALA A 582 -18.08 -9.26 -3.11
N SER A 583 -18.12 -7.96 -3.42
CA SER A 583 -17.01 -7.02 -3.20
C SER A 583 -16.76 -6.65 -1.73
N TRP A 584 -17.42 -7.31 -0.80
CA TRP A 584 -17.40 -7.06 0.64
C TRP A 584 -17.67 -8.36 1.41
N ASN A 585 -17.31 -8.36 2.70
CA ASN A 585 -17.74 -9.36 3.67
C ASN A 585 -18.08 -8.65 4.98
N LEU A 586 -19.10 -9.11 5.70
CA LEU A 586 -19.48 -8.55 7.00
C LEU A 586 -18.81 -9.35 8.13
N ARG A 587 -18.59 -8.71 9.25
CA ARG A 587 -18.01 -9.32 10.44
C ARG A 587 -18.92 -10.41 10.96
N ASP A 588 -18.35 -11.57 11.31
CA ASP A 588 -19.10 -12.62 11.99
C ASP A 588 -19.60 -12.09 13.35
N PRO A 589 -20.85 -12.41 13.77
CA PRO A 589 -21.36 -11.97 15.06
C PRO A 589 -20.47 -12.30 16.26
N SER A 590 -19.69 -13.38 16.17
CA SER A 590 -18.76 -13.80 17.23
C SER A 590 -17.65 -12.81 17.54
N ILE A 591 -17.28 -11.95 16.56
CA ILE A 591 -16.26 -10.93 16.73
C ILE A 591 -16.82 -9.51 16.93
N GLY A 592 -18.15 -9.39 17.10
CA GLY A 592 -18.85 -8.13 17.35
C GLY A 592 -19.03 -7.25 16.09
N ALA A 593 -19.93 -6.27 16.18
CA ALA A 593 -20.31 -5.36 15.10
C ALA A 593 -20.66 -6.07 13.78
N PRO A 594 -21.69 -6.96 13.74
CA PRO A 594 -21.98 -7.81 12.58
C PRO A 594 -22.47 -7.03 11.34
N ASP A 595 -22.86 -5.78 11.50
CA ASP A 595 -23.25 -4.90 10.39
C ASP A 595 -22.07 -4.16 9.76
N GLN A 596 -20.89 -4.24 10.38
CA GLN A 596 -19.67 -3.66 9.88
C GLN A 596 -18.92 -4.65 8.97
N ARG A 597 -18.17 -4.11 8.00
CA ARG A 597 -17.34 -4.95 7.12
C ARG A 597 -16.13 -5.49 7.87
N VAL A 598 -15.82 -6.76 7.63
CA VAL A 598 -14.52 -7.30 8.03
C VAL A 598 -13.43 -6.71 7.10
N SER A 599 -12.26 -6.44 7.65
CA SER A 599 -11.16 -5.85 6.90
C SER A 599 -10.58 -6.85 5.89
N PHE A 600 -10.19 -6.35 4.72
CA PHE A 600 -9.43 -7.05 3.67
C PHE A 600 -10.18 -8.13 2.88
N GLU A 601 -11.36 -8.58 3.32
CA GLU A 601 -12.06 -9.71 2.73
C GLU A 601 -13.22 -9.31 1.83
N VAL A 602 -13.51 -10.17 0.86
CA VAL A 602 -14.73 -10.19 0.06
C VAL A 602 -15.35 -11.57 0.10
N SER A 603 -16.66 -11.69 -0.14
CA SER A 603 -17.41 -12.92 0.08
C SER A 603 -17.40 -13.84 -1.14
N TYR A 604 -17.29 -15.15 -0.88
CA TYR A 604 -17.56 -16.21 -1.84
C TYR A 604 -18.93 -16.84 -1.56
N LEU A 605 -19.86 -16.73 -2.51
CA LEU A 605 -21.25 -17.18 -2.38
C LEU A 605 -21.56 -18.17 -3.51
N PRO A 606 -21.44 -19.50 -3.28
CA PRO A 606 -21.61 -20.50 -4.33
C PRO A 606 -23.04 -20.48 -4.91
N PHE A 607 -23.18 -20.82 -6.18
CA PHE A 607 -24.49 -21.04 -6.78
C PHE A 607 -25.09 -22.37 -6.34
N ALA A 608 -26.42 -22.45 -6.32
CA ALA A 608 -27.12 -23.71 -6.15
C ALA A 608 -26.71 -24.69 -7.27
N LYS A 609 -26.56 -25.98 -6.96
CA LYS A 609 -26.16 -26.98 -7.95
C LYS A 609 -27.24 -27.23 -9.00
N THR A 610 -28.49 -27.38 -8.55
CA THR A 610 -29.62 -27.67 -9.44
C THR A 610 -30.73 -26.61 -9.35
N ALA A 611 -31.61 -26.58 -10.34
CA ALA A 611 -32.82 -25.75 -10.32
C ALA A 611 -33.72 -26.03 -9.12
N SER A 612 -33.79 -27.29 -8.68
CA SER A 612 -34.55 -27.69 -7.49
C SER A 612 -33.94 -27.13 -6.21
N ASP A 613 -32.60 -27.16 -6.07
CA ASP A 613 -31.92 -26.59 -4.91
C ASP A 613 -32.14 -25.07 -4.87
N ARG A 614 -32.00 -24.39 -6.01
CA ARG A 614 -32.26 -22.96 -6.16
C ARG A 614 -33.69 -22.58 -5.75
N GLN A 615 -34.69 -23.31 -6.24
CA GLN A 615 -36.11 -23.07 -5.89
C GLN A 615 -36.34 -23.26 -4.39
N ARG A 616 -35.76 -24.29 -3.80
CA ARG A 616 -35.89 -24.60 -2.36
C ARG A 616 -35.27 -23.53 -1.48
N SER A 617 -34.12 -23.01 -1.85
CA SER A 617 -33.44 -21.93 -1.13
C SER A 617 -34.04 -20.54 -1.38
N GLY A 618 -34.80 -20.36 -2.47
CA GLY A 618 -35.29 -19.05 -2.90
C GLY A 618 -34.22 -18.18 -3.55
N ASP A 619 -33.08 -18.76 -3.95
CA ASP A 619 -31.97 -18.01 -4.58
C ASP A 619 -32.40 -17.43 -5.94
N PRO A 620 -32.28 -16.11 -6.18
CA PRO A 620 -32.64 -15.52 -7.45
C PRO A 620 -31.67 -15.86 -8.57
N ARG A 621 -30.42 -16.26 -8.25
CA ARG A 621 -29.37 -16.55 -9.21
C ARG A 621 -29.62 -17.92 -9.87
N ARG A 622 -29.26 -18.05 -11.15
CA ARG A 622 -29.37 -19.35 -11.85
C ARG A 622 -28.40 -20.36 -11.22
N SER A 623 -28.88 -21.61 -11.07
CA SER A 623 -28.05 -22.73 -10.62
C SER A 623 -26.98 -23.12 -11.65
N ILE A 624 -25.98 -23.89 -11.23
CA ILE A 624 -24.91 -24.41 -12.09
C ILE A 624 -25.49 -25.20 -13.27
N ALA A 625 -26.46 -26.11 -13.00
CA ALA A 625 -27.09 -26.93 -14.04
C ALA A 625 -27.97 -26.11 -15.02
N GLU A 626 -28.48 -24.94 -14.62
CA GLU A 626 -29.20 -24.03 -15.52
C GLU A 626 -28.27 -23.18 -16.38
N ARG A 627 -26.98 -23.08 -16.01
CA ARG A 627 -25.96 -22.30 -16.73
C ARG A 627 -25.18 -23.15 -17.72
N TYR A 628 -24.81 -24.34 -17.28
CA TYR A 628 -23.93 -25.24 -18.01
C TYR A 628 -24.63 -26.58 -18.18
N SER A 629 -24.91 -26.94 -19.44
CA SER A 629 -25.60 -28.19 -19.75
C SER A 629 -24.81 -29.44 -19.32
N ARG A 630 -23.50 -29.30 -19.24
CA ARG A 630 -22.53 -30.33 -18.83
C ARG A 630 -21.16 -29.71 -18.53
N ARG A 631 -20.25 -30.48 -17.94
CA ARG A 631 -18.88 -30.06 -17.59
C ARG A 631 -18.13 -29.48 -18.78
N GLU A 632 -18.23 -30.09 -19.95
CA GLU A 632 -17.52 -29.67 -21.17
C GLU A 632 -17.99 -28.30 -21.69
N ASP A 633 -19.25 -27.92 -21.46
CA ASP A 633 -19.77 -26.57 -21.80
C ASP A 633 -19.09 -25.51 -20.92
N TYR A 634 -18.98 -25.75 -19.61
CA TYR A 634 -18.25 -24.90 -18.69
C TYR A 634 -16.78 -24.75 -19.13
N PHE A 635 -16.08 -25.90 -19.36
CA PHE A 635 -14.67 -25.89 -19.73
C PHE A 635 -14.38 -25.18 -21.04
N THR A 636 -15.26 -25.32 -22.03
CA THR A 636 -15.11 -24.61 -23.30
C THR A 636 -15.16 -23.10 -23.08
N ARG A 637 -16.13 -22.60 -22.30
CA ARG A 637 -16.27 -21.17 -22.01
C ARG A 637 -15.11 -20.68 -21.14
N TYR A 638 -14.71 -21.44 -20.12
CA TYR A 638 -13.61 -21.10 -19.23
C TYR A 638 -12.27 -21.01 -20.00
N THR A 639 -11.99 -21.99 -20.86
CA THR A 639 -10.81 -21.97 -21.73
C THR A 639 -10.79 -20.74 -22.65
N ASN A 640 -11.91 -20.39 -23.26
CA ASN A 640 -12.00 -19.19 -24.10
C ASN A 640 -11.73 -17.91 -23.27
N ALA A 641 -12.25 -17.82 -22.05
CA ALA A 641 -11.97 -16.68 -21.16
C ALA A 641 -10.47 -16.58 -20.79
N VAL A 642 -9.82 -17.72 -20.53
CA VAL A 642 -8.35 -17.77 -20.30
C VAL A 642 -7.60 -17.28 -21.54
N ASP A 643 -7.96 -17.80 -22.73
CA ASP A 643 -7.29 -17.44 -24.00
C ASP A 643 -7.47 -15.95 -24.34
N ASP A 644 -8.63 -15.37 -24.02
CA ASP A 644 -8.88 -13.94 -24.17
C ASP A 644 -7.99 -13.10 -23.25
N LEU A 645 -7.78 -13.52 -22.00
CA LEU A 645 -6.86 -12.84 -21.06
C LEU A 645 -5.41 -12.90 -21.54
N VAL A 646 -4.95 -14.04 -22.07
CA VAL A 646 -3.62 -14.17 -22.70
C VAL A 646 -3.49 -13.22 -23.89
N LYS A 647 -4.47 -13.22 -24.80
CA LYS A 647 -4.48 -12.35 -25.98
C LYS A 647 -4.44 -10.86 -25.60
N GLN A 648 -5.14 -10.48 -24.56
CA GLN A 648 -5.17 -9.11 -24.03
C GLN A 648 -3.97 -8.78 -23.14
N ARG A 649 -3.07 -9.72 -22.87
CA ARG A 649 -1.88 -9.58 -22.00
C ARG A 649 -2.19 -9.29 -20.53
N TRP A 650 -3.36 -9.73 -20.05
CA TRP A 650 -3.69 -9.71 -18.63
C TRP A 650 -3.04 -10.85 -17.85
N ILE A 651 -2.72 -11.95 -18.53
CA ILE A 651 -1.92 -13.06 -18.01
C ILE A 651 -0.87 -13.46 -19.05
N LEU A 652 0.21 -14.11 -18.60
CA LEU A 652 1.26 -14.56 -19.49
C LEU A 652 0.88 -15.90 -20.18
N PRO A 653 1.34 -16.15 -21.41
CA PRO A 653 1.08 -17.43 -22.10
C PRO A 653 1.53 -18.65 -21.29
N GLU A 654 2.62 -18.55 -20.53
CA GLU A 654 3.15 -19.62 -19.68
C GLU A 654 2.25 -19.94 -18.48
N ASP A 655 1.42 -18.99 -18.02
CA ASP A 655 0.50 -19.16 -16.90
C ASP A 655 -0.86 -19.78 -17.31
N ARG A 656 -1.11 -19.93 -18.62
CA ARG A 656 -2.38 -20.44 -19.16
C ARG A 656 -2.79 -21.80 -18.56
N LEU A 657 -1.84 -22.73 -18.44
CA LEU A 657 -2.12 -24.07 -17.91
C LEU A 657 -2.53 -24.04 -16.43
N ALA A 658 -1.97 -23.12 -15.66
CA ALA A 658 -2.33 -22.97 -14.25
C ALA A 658 -3.80 -22.53 -14.10
N PHE A 659 -4.29 -21.62 -14.95
CA PHE A 659 -5.71 -21.25 -14.98
C PHE A 659 -6.61 -22.41 -15.41
N LEU A 660 -6.24 -23.18 -16.42
CA LEU A 660 -7.05 -24.32 -16.84
C LEU A 660 -7.17 -25.37 -15.73
N HIS A 661 -6.08 -25.67 -15.04
CA HIS A 661 -6.09 -26.55 -13.88
C HIS A 661 -6.94 -25.98 -12.73
N ARG A 662 -6.86 -24.66 -12.50
CA ARG A 662 -7.72 -24.00 -11.53
C ARG A 662 -9.20 -24.15 -11.88
N GLY A 663 -9.59 -23.98 -13.14
CA GLY A 663 -10.97 -24.19 -13.59
C GLY A 663 -11.49 -25.60 -13.32
N GLU A 664 -10.62 -26.63 -13.43
CA GLU A 664 -10.98 -28.01 -13.05
C GLU A 664 -11.29 -28.12 -11.57
N GLN A 665 -10.44 -27.57 -10.73
CA GLN A 665 -10.61 -27.57 -9.28
C GLN A 665 -11.88 -26.81 -8.84
N GLU A 666 -12.16 -25.63 -9.46
CA GLU A 666 -13.38 -24.86 -9.21
C GLU A 666 -14.65 -25.66 -9.53
N TRP A 667 -14.67 -26.33 -10.68
CA TRP A 667 -15.82 -27.19 -11.06
C TRP A 667 -16.01 -28.33 -10.06
N GLU A 668 -14.94 -29.03 -9.72
CA GLU A 668 -15.00 -30.14 -8.76
C GLU A 668 -15.51 -29.68 -7.40
N GLU A 669 -15.01 -28.53 -6.90
CA GLU A 669 -15.46 -27.99 -5.63
C GLU A 669 -16.93 -27.58 -5.66
N ALA A 670 -17.35 -26.85 -6.71
CA ALA A 670 -18.72 -26.35 -6.82
C ALA A 670 -19.78 -27.45 -7.06
N THR A 671 -19.39 -28.62 -7.56
CA THR A 671 -20.31 -29.73 -7.89
C THR A 671 -20.23 -30.92 -6.95
N LYS A 672 -19.31 -30.94 -5.97
CA LYS A 672 -19.28 -31.93 -4.88
C LYS A 672 -20.62 -31.92 -4.14
#